data_d13df533d910e981784d3d228d7eae3e
#
_entry.id   d13df533d910e981784d3d228d7eae3e
#
_cell.length_a   1.000
_cell.length_b   1.000
_cell.length_c   1.000
_cell.angle_alpha   90.00
_cell.angle_beta   90.00
_cell.angle_gamma   90.00
#
_symmetry.space_group_name_H-M   'P 1'
#
loop_
_entity.id
_entity.type
_entity.pdbx_description
1 polymer ?
#
loop_
_entity_poly.entity_id
_entity_poly.type
_entity_poly.pdbx_seq_one_letter_code
_entity_poly.pdbx_strand_id
1 'polypeptide(L)'
;MGNFNARLQLIVVALFLAVIPSLADNVAQGVCGTGVNWCLDDQGVLTIGGEGEMNNFTNPTNTNATLPSWNPWKSKIKRVVIEGGVAFVGNYAFYKYDNLEDVAFGEGVKRLGNRVFFGCTGLKKLELPESMEQIGDAWTNYSDYGATFSGCSGITELTVPTNMKFLAANSFTGTKIEKINWNAIDCDADVVSYSNYEVFGYCPIREVYFGDKVKSVPAYIFAGRGSLETVKTSGTIEYVGTNAFRGTSWLGAQELDKMIYLDHAAYQYRQDTQAAEPISFEFPEGTKSITASAFQNNKLLVKVTIPHSMDRIGENVFESCTSLGEVVWNADSVNNDRCRFSKSLYKISIGDKVRVIPNYFLYQCTGLAEIKLPESVESIGESAFGECDGIKQFVIPNSVKTIGPRAISYCDNLEKVVVGEGIQSMNFDYLFVACPKLKTLEWNAVNHKQVREDLYHQYARCQAPVENVIFGDKVEYVPGMLFFGSKTLVNVKLGKSVKRIGEAAFRGCTNLKALDLPESLETVGKSAFYGTGLLSLFIPANVTEIGAGSSPLKQVICVAKNAPKGSFEVGKDCMFYVPDTKCYRKRGWGYRGQLLSMIKADKETIYYTGKAPTVTFTSNIPGYELVSLTKDYVLNGEVGEDSVRLVGTFKGEKEFTVEMTYHYEVKPGKQEVIWEQDLSNLHVGDKIELTASVNTGREMRYVHYNNKVVDVKKEDGKFYLYCKAVGETDITTFQYGDENWETSPQITKHIVVAEVDAGITDAVMTSDAKEISRYSANGQHLTAPTKGLNIVKYSDGSVRKEMVK
;
A
#
# COMPACT_ATOMS: atom_id res chain seq x y z
N MET A 1 18.13 -51.09 24.03
CA MET A 1 16.73 -50.65 23.80
C MET A 1 15.94 -51.57 22.86
N GLY A 2 16.57 -52.43 22.06
CA GLY A 2 15.86 -53.32 21.12
C GLY A 2 15.10 -54.50 21.73
N ASN A 3 15.47 -54.95 22.95
CA ASN A 3 14.83 -56.12 23.56
C ASN A 3 13.62 -55.80 24.43
N PHE A 4 13.37 -54.57 24.78
CA PHE A 4 12.23 -54.17 25.60
C PHE A 4 10.95 -54.06 24.77
N ASN A 5 11.06 -53.54 23.52
CA ASN A 5 9.91 -53.39 22.61
C ASN A 5 9.41 -54.73 22.05
N ALA A 6 10.31 -55.72 21.83
CA ALA A 6 9.90 -57.03 21.35
C ALA A 6 9.15 -57.83 22.44
N ARG A 7 9.52 -57.64 23.72
CA ARG A 7 8.78 -58.27 24.84
C ARG A 7 7.43 -57.60 25.10
N LEU A 8 7.30 -56.26 24.88
CA LEU A 8 6.03 -55.59 25.04
C LEU A 8 5.06 -55.95 23.91
N GLN A 9 5.56 -56.10 22.67
CA GLN A 9 4.73 -56.57 21.53
C GLN A 9 4.23 -58.01 21.74
N LEU A 10 5.07 -58.91 22.31
CA LEU A 10 4.66 -60.29 22.65
C LEU A 10 3.63 -60.34 23.80
N ILE A 11 3.68 -59.39 24.75
CA ILE A 11 2.71 -59.33 25.87
C ILE A 11 1.37 -58.78 25.37
N VAL A 12 1.36 -57.80 24.43
CA VAL A 12 0.14 -57.26 23.84
C VAL A 12 -0.56 -58.28 22.94
N VAL A 13 0.20 -59.07 22.17
CA VAL A 13 -0.34 -60.20 21.38
C VAL A 13 -0.90 -61.28 22.30
N ALA A 14 -0.27 -61.59 23.46
CA ALA A 14 -0.76 -62.60 24.43
C ALA A 14 -2.03 -62.12 25.18
N LEU A 15 -2.20 -60.83 25.44
CA LEU A 15 -3.40 -60.28 26.09
C LEU A 15 -4.61 -60.18 25.11
N PHE A 16 -4.38 -60.06 23.81
CA PHE A 16 -5.47 -60.00 22.80
C PHE A 16 -6.08 -61.42 22.57
N LEU A 17 -5.28 -62.45 22.75
CA LEU A 17 -5.74 -63.84 22.64
C LEU A 17 -6.72 -64.28 23.79
N ALA A 18 -6.85 -63.45 24.85
CA ALA A 18 -7.72 -63.74 25.97
C ALA A 18 -9.17 -63.20 25.83
N VAL A 19 -9.52 -62.53 24.79
CA VAL A 19 -10.85 -61.86 24.60
C VAL A 19 -11.62 -62.40 23.38
N ILE A 20 -11.08 -63.33 22.59
CA ILE A 20 -11.81 -63.95 21.47
C ILE A 20 -12.62 -65.14 22.00
N PRO A 21 -13.96 -65.14 21.88
CA PRO A 21 -14.70 -66.34 22.24
C PRO A 21 -14.32 -67.46 21.28
N SER A 22 -13.63 -68.46 21.81
CA SER A 22 -13.14 -69.64 21.08
C SER A 22 -14.27 -70.57 20.70
N LEU A 23 -14.56 -70.66 19.43
CA LEU A 23 -15.24 -71.80 18.80
C LEU A 23 -14.62 -72.23 17.46
N ALA A 24 -13.50 -71.58 17.04
CA ALA A 24 -12.72 -72.02 15.88
C ALA A 24 -11.23 -72.03 16.21
N ASP A 25 -10.48 -73.08 15.81
CA ASP A 25 -9.03 -73.18 16.02
C ASP A 25 -8.28 -72.12 15.12
N ASN A 26 -7.42 -71.30 15.73
CA ASN A 26 -6.61 -70.35 14.99
C ASN A 26 -5.58 -71.05 14.10
N VAL A 27 -5.70 -70.91 12.79
CA VAL A 27 -4.80 -71.48 11.78
C VAL A 27 -3.51 -70.63 11.70
N ALA A 28 -3.62 -69.33 11.81
CA ALA A 28 -2.52 -68.38 11.73
C ALA A 28 -2.86 -67.00 12.31
N GLN A 29 -1.87 -66.23 12.76
CA GLN A 29 -2.04 -64.90 13.30
C GLN A 29 -0.78 -64.07 13.09
N GLY A 30 -0.88 -62.78 13.24
CA GLY A 30 0.26 -61.87 13.10
C GLY A 30 -0.09 -60.39 13.29
N VAL A 31 0.88 -59.55 12.98
CA VAL A 31 0.76 -58.10 13.07
C VAL A 31 0.70 -57.51 11.65
N CYS A 32 -0.16 -56.53 11.41
CA CYS A 32 -0.31 -55.90 10.11
C CYS A 32 -0.32 -54.35 10.17
N GLY A 33 -0.03 -53.78 11.36
CA GLY A 33 0.09 -52.35 11.60
C GLY A 33 0.52 -52.07 13.02
N THR A 34 0.83 -50.83 13.35
CA THR A 34 1.11 -50.46 14.73
C THR A 34 -0.19 -50.55 15.55
N GLY A 35 -0.25 -51.47 16.47
CA GLY A 35 -1.46 -51.76 17.28
C GLY A 35 -2.53 -52.55 16.53
N VAL A 36 -2.27 -53.03 15.29
CA VAL A 36 -3.23 -53.78 14.48
C VAL A 36 -2.72 -55.18 14.23
N ASN A 37 -3.54 -56.19 14.60
CA ASN A 37 -3.24 -57.64 14.54
C ASN A 37 -4.28 -58.34 13.66
N TRP A 38 -3.96 -59.54 13.23
CA TRP A 38 -4.87 -60.36 12.48
C TRP A 38 -4.82 -61.83 13.00
N CYS A 39 -5.93 -62.52 12.86
CA CYS A 39 -6.02 -63.94 13.03
C CYS A 39 -6.90 -64.62 11.99
N LEU A 40 -6.55 -65.84 11.58
CA LEU A 40 -7.29 -66.65 10.63
C LEU A 40 -7.71 -67.93 11.31
N ASP A 41 -8.99 -68.25 11.26
CA ASP A 41 -9.55 -69.47 11.80
C ASP A 41 -9.60 -70.61 10.75
N ASP A 42 -10.01 -71.77 11.18
CA ASP A 42 -10.14 -72.97 10.34
C ASP A 42 -11.33 -72.90 9.37
N GLN A 43 -12.30 -72.00 9.62
CA GLN A 43 -13.45 -71.72 8.72
C GLN A 43 -13.12 -70.78 7.57
N GLY A 44 -11.95 -70.23 7.59
CA GLY A 44 -11.49 -69.23 6.58
C GLY A 44 -11.96 -67.82 6.85
N VAL A 45 -12.25 -67.48 8.11
CA VAL A 45 -12.54 -66.12 8.54
C VAL A 45 -11.24 -65.44 8.99
N LEU A 46 -10.85 -64.39 8.30
CA LEU A 46 -9.74 -63.54 8.68
C LEU A 46 -10.28 -62.34 9.46
N THR A 47 -9.95 -62.25 10.73
CA THR A 47 -10.27 -61.08 11.59
C THR A 47 -9.07 -60.18 11.72
N ILE A 48 -9.25 -58.91 11.46
CA ILE A 48 -8.26 -57.85 11.66
C ILE A 48 -8.79 -56.91 12.74
N GLY A 49 -8.06 -56.81 13.84
CA GLY A 49 -8.49 -56.08 15.03
C GLY A 49 -7.33 -55.33 15.69
N GLY A 50 -7.69 -54.65 16.79
CA GLY A 50 -6.76 -53.77 17.52
C GLY A 50 -7.10 -52.31 17.30
N GLU A 51 -6.20 -51.42 17.65
CA GLU A 51 -6.40 -49.96 17.51
C GLU A 51 -5.28 -49.36 16.67
N GLY A 52 -5.62 -48.68 15.57
CA GLY A 52 -4.68 -47.99 14.68
C GLY A 52 -4.93 -48.16 13.21
N GLU A 53 -3.87 -48.08 12.41
CA GLU A 53 -3.91 -48.20 10.97
C GLU A 53 -3.13 -49.40 10.47
N MET A 54 -3.64 -50.07 9.44
CA MET A 54 -2.91 -51.12 8.74
C MET A 54 -1.75 -50.55 7.96
N ASN A 55 -0.68 -51.35 7.80
CA ASN A 55 0.41 -51.05 6.87
C ASN A 55 -0.10 -51.07 5.40
N ASN A 56 0.52 -50.28 4.59
CA ASN A 56 0.35 -50.38 3.13
C ASN A 56 1.18 -51.55 2.57
N PHE A 57 0.60 -52.25 1.63
CA PHE A 57 1.26 -53.26 0.83
C PHE A 57 1.52 -52.73 -0.58
N THR A 58 2.32 -53.45 -1.36
CA THR A 58 2.67 -53.01 -2.72
C THR A 58 2.08 -53.96 -3.75
N ASN A 59 2.04 -53.49 -5.02
CA ASN A 59 1.47 -54.28 -6.12
C ASN A 59 2.11 -55.68 -6.16
N PRO A 60 1.33 -56.76 -5.98
CA PRO A 60 1.85 -58.16 -5.97
C PRO A 60 2.52 -58.58 -7.25
N THR A 61 2.40 -57.89 -8.36
CA THR A 61 3.08 -58.15 -9.63
C THR A 61 4.51 -57.64 -9.65
N ASN A 62 4.91 -56.84 -8.69
CA ASN A 62 6.26 -56.30 -8.61
C ASN A 62 7.22 -57.33 -8.02
N THR A 63 8.45 -57.36 -8.52
CA THR A 63 9.46 -58.34 -8.08
C THR A 63 9.86 -58.22 -6.63
N ASN A 64 9.70 -57.02 -6.02
CA ASN A 64 10.01 -56.78 -4.58
C ASN A 64 8.75 -56.35 -3.82
N ALA A 65 7.62 -57.02 -4.11
CA ALA A 65 6.35 -56.65 -3.47
C ALA A 65 6.36 -56.96 -1.98
N THR A 66 5.91 -55.99 -1.15
CA THR A 66 5.57 -56.21 0.26
C THR A 66 4.14 -56.72 0.28
N LEU A 67 3.99 -58.02 0.64
CA LEU A 67 2.69 -58.69 0.70
C LEU A 67 2.17 -58.78 2.14
N PRO A 68 0.83 -58.83 2.32
CA PRO A 68 0.26 -59.10 3.63
C PRO A 68 0.76 -60.43 4.19
N SER A 69 1.01 -60.52 5.49
CA SER A 69 1.51 -61.73 6.14
C SER A 69 0.51 -62.91 6.08
N TRP A 70 -0.76 -62.70 5.87
CA TRP A 70 -1.80 -63.72 5.61
C TRP A 70 -1.89 -64.16 4.15
N ASN A 71 -1.11 -63.59 3.23
CA ASN A 71 -1.13 -63.92 1.80
C ASN A 71 -0.93 -65.43 1.51
N PRO A 72 -0.13 -66.23 2.26
CA PRO A 72 -0.02 -67.68 2.05
C PRO A 72 -1.34 -68.43 2.16
N TRP A 73 -2.31 -67.89 2.88
CA TRP A 73 -3.65 -68.48 3.05
C TRP A 73 -4.72 -67.86 2.19
N LYS A 74 -4.36 -67.04 1.19
CA LYS A 74 -5.24 -66.36 0.26
C LYS A 74 -6.38 -67.20 -0.28
N SER A 75 -6.12 -68.44 -0.70
CA SER A 75 -7.13 -69.36 -1.23
C SER A 75 -8.09 -69.90 -0.18
N LYS A 76 -7.73 -69.83 1.11
CA LYS A 76 -8.57 -70.30 2.22
C LYS A 76 -9.48 -69.23 2.77
N ILE A 77 -9.13 -67.95 2.62
CA ILE A 77 -9.88 -66.79 3.16
C ILE A 77 -11.15 -66.62 2.38
N LYS A 78 -12.29 -66.83 3.01
CA LYS A 78 -13.64 -66.66 2.47
C LYS A 78 -14.35 -65.40 2.97
N ARG A 79 -14.04 -65.01 4.22
CA ARG A 79 -14.61 -63.89 4.90
C ARG A 79 -13.52 -63.04 5.55
N VAL A 80 -13.67 -61.74 5.51
CA VAL A 80 -12.81 -60.76 6.22
C VAL A 80 -13.68 -59.99 7.19
N VAL A 81 -13.24 -59.89 8.45
CA VAL A 81 -13.85 -59.03 9.46
C VAL A 81 -12.83 -57.96 9.84
N ILE A 82 -13.15 -56.70 9.65
CA ILE A 82 -12.32 -55.57 10.08
C ILE A 82 -13.02 -54.91 11.26
N GLU A 83 -12.40 -54.97 12.43
CA GLU A 83 -12.98 -54.41 13.67
C GLU A 83 -12.94 -52.88 13.69
N GLY A 84 -13.83 -52.26 14.47
CA GLY A 84 -13.99 -50.77 14.53
C GLY A 84 -12.80 -50.02 15.09
N GLY A 85 -11.83 -50.67 15.76
CA GLY A 85 -10.58 -50.03 16.17
C GLY A 85 -9.56 -49.81 15.05
N VAL A 86 -9.78 -50.40 13.87
CA VAL A 86 -8.92 -50.31 12.69
C VAL A 86 -9.41 -49.17 11.82
N ALA A 87 -8.78 -48.00 11.92
CA ALA A 87 -9.26 -46.81 11.21
C ALA A 87 -8.96 -46.79 9.71
N PHE A 88 -7.92 -47.50 9.25
CA PHE A 88 -7.48 -47.54 7.85
C PHE A 88 -7.11 -48.97 7.43
N VAL A 89 -7.59 -49.37 6.23
CA VAL A 89 -7.24 -50.62 5.57
C VAL A 89 -6.21 -50.37 4.50
N GLY A 90 -5.02 -50.92 4.62
CA GLY A 90 -3.87 -50.62 3.77
C GLY A 90 -4.01 -51.02 2.32
N ASN A 91 -3.30 -50.34 1.45
CA ASN A 91 -3.26 -50.60 -0.01
C ASN A 91 -3.00 -52.10 -0.29
N TYR A 92 -3.63 -52.64 -1.34
CA TYR A 92 -3.45 -54.02 -1.83
C TYR A 92 -3.68 -55.12 -0.81
N ALA A 93 -4.31 -54.87 0.33
CA ALA A 93 -4.44 -55.85 1.45
C ALA A 93 -5.09 -57.16 1.01
N PHE A 94 -6.09 -57.11 0.10
CA PHE A 94 -6.84 -58.24 -0.41
C PHE A 94 -6.85 -58.34 -1.94
N TYR A 95 -5.77 -57.88 -2.59
CA TYR A 95 -5.67 -57.83 -4.04
C TYR A 95 -5.89 -59.21 -4.69
N LYS A 96 -6.95 -59.38 -5.52
CA LYS A 96 -7.36 -60.58 -6.23
C LYS A 96 -7.60 -61.79 -5.30
N TYR A 97 -8.30 -61.59 -4.17
CA TYR A 97 -8.77 -62.65 -3.32
C TYR A 97 -10.09 -63.20 -3.91
N ASP A 98 -9.96 -64.07 -4.92
CA ASP A 98 -11.10 -64.55 -5.76
C ASP A 98 -12.10 -65.38 -4.94
N ASN A 99 -11.67 -66.06 -3.85
CA ASN A 99 -12.51 -66.85 -2.95
C ASN A 99 -13.12 -66.01 -1.81
N LEU A 100 -12.84 -64.72 -1.71
CA LEU A 100 -13.44 -63.82 -0.71
C LEU A 100 -14.88 -63.57 -1.07
N GLU A 101 -15.80 -64.07 -0.24
CA GLU A 101 -17.27 -64.00 -0.48
C GLU A 101 -17.92 -62.84 0.26
N ASP A 102 -17.36 -62.45 1.42
CA ASP A 102 -17.94 -61.45 2.31
C ASP A 102 -16.86 -60.62 3.04
N VAL A 103 -17.15 -59.35 3.25
CA VAL A 103 -16.35 -58.43 4.09
C VAL A 103 -17.28 -57.68 5.04
N ALA A 104 -16.95 -57.71 6.35
CA ALA A 104 -17.65 -56.94 7.36
C ALA A 104 -16.71 -55.86 7.92
N PHE A 105 -17.19 -54.61 7.91
CA PHE A 105 -16.47 -53.47 8.49
C PHE A 105 -17.15 -53.06 9.80
N GLY A 106 -16.38 -52.97 10.89
CA GLY A 106 -16.83 -52.38 12.15
C GLY A 106 -16.97 -50.84 12.06
N GLU A 107 -17.84 -50.32 12.91
CA GLU A 107 -17.95 -48.86 13.05
C GLU A 107 -16.64 -48.31 13.64
N GLY A 108 -16.06 -47.35 12.98
CA GLY A 108 -14.73 -46.81 13.26
C GLY A 108 -13.72 -46.99 12.12
N VAL A 109 -13.99 -47.90 11.17
CA VAL A 109 -13.26 -47.96 9.89
C VAL A 109 -13.59 -46.75 9.05
N LYS A 110 -12.61 -45.91 8.80
CA LYS A 110 -12.82 -44.62 8.15
C LYS A 110 -12.31 -44.59 6.72
N ARG A 111 -11.24 -45.32 6.41
CA ARG A 111 -10.56 -45.18 5.12
C ARG A 111 -10.15 -46.53 4.57
N LEU A 112 -10.37 -46.73 3.26
CA LEU A 112 -9.80 -47.82 2.47
C LEU A 112 -8.72 -47.27 1.52
N GLY A 113 -7.58 -47.89 1.46
CA GLY A 113 -6.51 -47.57 0.54
C GLY A 113 -6.79 -47.97 -0.89
N ASN A 114 -5.80 -47.79 -1.76
CA ASN A 114 -5.89 -48.16 -3.17
C ASN A 114 -5.85 -49.69 -3.36
N ARG A 115 -6.71 -50.19 -4.26
CA ARG A 115 -6.76 -51.55 -4.71
C ARG A 115 -6.92 -52.61 -3.58
N VAL A 116 -7.50 -52.17 -2.46
CA VAL A 116 -7.65 -53.05 -1.30
C VAL A 116 -8.31 -54.40 -1.68
N PHE A 117 -9.46 -54.35 -2.37
CA PHE A 117 -10.24 -55.49 -2.84
C PHE A 117 -10.25 -55.66 -4.36
N PHE A 118 -9.27 -55.10 -5.05
CA PHE A 118 -9.19 -55.17 -6.50
C PHE A 118 -9.30 -56.61 -7.00
N GLY A 119 -10.28 -56.91 -7.86
CA GLY A 119 -10.44 -58.22 -8.48
C GLY A 119 -10.95 -59.33 -7.53
N CYS A 120 -11.58 -59.00 -6.39
CA CYS A 120 -12.25 -59.95 -5.53
C CYS A 120 -13.58 -60.38 -6.17
N THR A 121 -13.50 -61.24 -7.16
CA THR A 121 -14.67 -61.68 -7.97
C THR A 121 -15.73 -62.46 -7.19
N GLY A 122 -15.32 -63.11 -6.07
CA GLY A 122 -16.20 -63.83 -5.18
C GLY A 122 -17.05 -62.96 -4.27
N LEU A 123 -16.74 -61.67 -4.09
CA LEU A 123 -17.39 -60.76 -3.15
C LEU A 123 -18.81 -60.42 -3.65
N LYS A 124 -19.82 -60.87 -2.92
CA LYS A 124 -21.25 -60.85 -3.33
C LYS A 124 -21.98 -59.61 -2.84
N LYS A 125 -21.58 -59.05 -1.69
CA LYS A 125 -22.19 -57.95 -0.99
C LYS A 125 -21.17 -56.98 -0.48
N LEU A 126 -21.50 -55.70 -0.42
CA LEU A 126 -20.67 -54.66 0.20
C LEU A 126 -21.55 -53.77 1.08
N GLU A 127 -21.29 -53.88 2.41
CA GLU A 127 -21.86 -52.99 3.40
C GLU A 127 -20.76 -52.11 3.99
N LEU A 128 -20.84 -50.81 3.67
CA LEU A 128 -19.90 -49.82 4.20
C LEU A 128 -20.45 -49.24 5.51
N PRO A 129 -19.64 -49.12 6.58
CA PRO A 129 -20.06 -48.56 7.87
C PRO A 129 -20.32 -47.06 7.73
N GLU A 130 -21.17 -46.52 8.60
CA GLU A 130 -21.45 -45.08 8.62
C GLU A 130 -20.20 -44.21 8.94
N SER A 131 -19.21 -44.81 9.59
CA SER A 131 -17.91 -44.18 9.86
C SER A 131 -17.01 -44.00 8.64
N MET A 132 -17.33 -44.63 7.48
CA MET A 132 -16.51 -44.57 6.26
C MET A 132 -16.49 -43.18 5.67
N GLU A 133 -15.30 -42.61 5.54
CA GLU A 133 -15.07 -41.28 5.06
C GLU A 133 -14.39 -41.25 3.65
N GLN A 134 -13.60 -42.30 3.33
CA GLN A 134 -12.79 -42.30 2.12
C GLN A 134 -12.58 -43.72 1.53
N ILE A 135 -12.74 -43.84 0.21
CA ILE A 135 -12.42 -45.05 -0.57
C ILE A 135 -11.35 -44.70 -1.63
N GLY A 136 -10.14 -45.21 -1.43
CA GLY A 136 -8.95 -44.90 -2.23
C GLY A 136 -8.36 -43.53 -1.92
N ASP A 137 -7.12 -43.31 -2.33
CA ASP A 137 -6.44 -42.04 -2.14
C ASP A 137 -6.59 -41.17 -3.38
N ALA A 138 -6.55 -39.82 -3.17
CA ALA A 138 -6.51 -38.85 -4.23
C ALA A 138 -5.25 -39.05 -5.11
N TRP A 139 -5.37 -38.70 -6.36
CA TRP A 139 -4.33 -38.90 -7.37
C TRP A 139 -2.98 -38.22 -7.03
N THR A 140 -1.97 -39.02 -6.72
CA THR A 140 -0.62 -38.55 -6.45
C THR A 140 0.44 -39.04 -7.46
N ASN A 141 0.19 -40.16 -8.23
CA ASN A 141 1.14 -40.71 -9.20
C ASN A 141 0.44 -41.62 -10.25
N TYR A 142 0.96 -41.66 -11.46
CA TYR A 142 0.40 -42.30 -12.66
C TYR A 142 0.19 -43.83 -12.62
N SER A 143 0.62 -44.56 -11.59
CA SER A 143 0.63 -46.03 -11.62
C SER A 143 -0.31 -46.73 -10.65
N ASP A 144 -0.78 -46.12 -9.59
CA ASP A 144 -1.49 -46.80 -8.49
C ASP A 144 -2.75 -46.01 -8.02
N TYR A 145 -3.80 -45.99 -8.86
CA TYR A 145 -5.04 -45.24 -8.55
C TYR A 145 -6.08 -46.10 -7.85
N GLY A 146 -6.84 -45.49 -6.95
CA GLY A 146 -8.07 -45.89 -6.31
C GLY A 146 -8.41 -47.37 -6.51
N ALA A 147 -9.23 -47.65 -7.49
CA ALA A 147 -9.59 -48.99 -7.94
C ALA A 147 -9.87 -50.00 -6.80
N THR A 148 -10.32 -49.51 -5.63
CA THR A 148 -10.42 -50.29 -4.37
C THR A 148 -11.25 -51.54 -4.55
N PHE A 149 -12.43 -51.48 -5.21
CA PHE A 149 -13.34 -52.60 -5.51
C PHE A 149 -13.39 -52.90 -7.01
N SER A 150 -12.45 -52.39 -7.77
CA SER A 150 -12.46 -52.62 -9.22
C SER A 150 -12.46 -54.10 -9.56
N GLY A 151 -13.35 -54.54 -10.44
CA GLY A 151 -13.48 -55.93 -10.83
C GLY A 151 -14.19 -56.89 -9.81
N CYS A 152 -14.76 -56.37 -8.74
CA CYS A 152 -15.59 -57.15 -7.83
C CYS A 152 -16.97 -57.42 -8.50
N SER A 153 -17.02 -58.39 -9.42
CA SER A 153 -18.17 -58.62 -10.28
C SER A 153 -19.39 -59.22 -9.59
N GLY A 154 -19.32 -59.57 -8.31
CA GLY A 154 -20.47 -60.06 -7.54
C GLY A 154 -21.27 -58.92 -6.88
N ILE A 155 -20.74 -57.66 -6.80
CA ILE A 155 -21.46 -56.53 -6.16
C ILE A 155 -22.46 -55.98 -7.13
N THR A 156 -23.78 -55.97 -6.78
CA THR A 156 -24.92 -55.51 -7.59
C THR A 156 -25.63 -54.30 -7.03
N GLU A 157 -25.46 -53.96 -5.77
CA GLU A 157 -26.00 -52.78 -5.09
C GLU A 157 -24.93 -52.14 -4.23
N LEU A 158 -24.99 -50.82 -4.11
CA LEU A 158 -24.08 -50.01 -3.27
C LEU A 158 -24.91 -49.04 -2.44
N THR A 159 -24.69 -49.00 -1.14
CA THR A 159 -25.09 -47.89 -0.28
C THR A 159 -23.83 -47.07 0.09
N VAL A 160 -23.82 -45.81 -0.37
CA VAL A 160 -22.78 -44.85 0.02
C VAL A 160 -23.18 -44.21 1.35
N PRO A 161 -22.38 -44.34 2.44
CA PRO A 161 -22.75 -43.87 3.75
C PRO A 161 -22.75 -42.37 3.90
N THR A 162 -23.41 -41.85 4.93
CA THR A 162 -23.62 -40.45 5.20
C THR A 162 -22.33 -39.64 5.33
N ASN A 163 -21.31 -40.24 5.98
CA ASN A 163 -20.03 -39.56 6.26
C ASN A 163 -18.99 -39.69 5.13
N MET A 164 -19.33 -40.30 4.00
CA MET A 164 -18.42 -40.41 2.86
C MET A 164 -18.07 -39.02 2.35
N LYS A 165 -16.76 -38.72 2.30
CA LYS A 165 -16.22 -37.44 1.85
C LYS A 165 -15.50 -37.52 0.51
N PHE A 166 -14.96 -38.73 0.17
CA PHE A 166 -14.16 -38.86 -1.03
C PHE A 166 -14.21 -40.26 -1.63
N LEU A 167 -14.40 -40.33 -2.94
CA LEU A 167 -14.32 -41.56 -3.75
C LEU A 167 -13.22 -41.40 -4.83
N ALA A 168 -12.19 -42.20 -4.74
CA ALA A 168 -11.12 -42.21 -5.73
C ALA A 168 -11.55 -42.79 -7.09
N ALA A 169 -10.86 -42.42 -8.15
CA ALA A 169 -11.06 -42.95 -9.48
C ALA A 169 -11.01 -44.48 -9.53
N ASN A 170 -11.81 -45.06 -10.42
CA ASN A 170 -11.92 -46.50 -10.67
C ASN A 170 -12.35 -47.35 -9.45
N SER A 171 -12.80 -46.71 -8.36
CA SER A 171 -13.08 -47.46 -7.11
C SER A 171 -14.04 -48.63 -7.27
N PHE A 172 -15.03 -48.49 -8.20
CA PHE A 172 -16.02 -49.55 -8.48
C PHE A 172 -16.03 -50.00 -9.96
N THR A 173 -15.00 -49.64 -10.75
CA THR A 173 -14.94 -50.00 -12.17
C THR A 173 -15.07 -51.50 -12.39
N GLY A 174 -15.99 -51.89 -13.31
CA GLY A 174 -16.20 -53.28 -13.65
C GLY A 174 -16.95 -54.15 -12.60
N THR A 175 -17.55 -53.52 -11.59
CA THR A 175 -18.57 -54.17 -10.74
C THR A 175 -19.90 -54.37 -11.53
N LYS A 176 -20.84 -55.10 -10.96
CA LYS A 176 -22.20 -55.30 -11.53
C LYS A 176 -23.23 -54.43 -10.83
N ILE A 177 -22.84 -53.28 -10.25
CA ILE A 177 -23.75 -52.41 -9.56
C ILE A 177 -24.79 -51.86 -10.53
N GLU A 178 -26.06 -52.17 -10.24
CA GLU A 178 -27.26 -51.69 -10.96
C GLU A 178 -27.98 -50.60 -10.16
N LYS A 179 -27.91 -50.66 -8.80
CA LYS A 179 -28.60 -49.72 -7.93
C LYS A 179 -27.63 -49.08 -6.91
N ILE A 180 -27.80 -47.78 -6.74
CA ILE A 180 -27.04 -46.97 -5.78
C ILE A 180 -27.99 -46.24 -4.84
N ASN A 181 -27.83 -46.44 -3.52
CA ASN A 181 -28.40 -45.60 -2.50
C ASN A 181 -27.29 -44.61 -2.03
N TRP A 182 -27.40 -43.36 -2.42
CA TRP A 182 -26.39 -42.34 -2.13
C TRP A 182 -26.81 -41.49 -0.95
N ASN A 183 -26.13 -41.66 0.23
CA ASN A 183 -26.46 -40.90 1.44
C ASN A 183 -25.38 -39.88 1.82
N ALA A 184 -24.23 -39.84 1.13
CA ALA A 184 -23.16 -38.90 1.43
C ALA A 184 -23.68 -37.45 1.35
N ILE A 185 -23.46 -36.66 2.41
CA ILE A 185 -23.98 -35.29 2.54
C ILE A 185 -23.28 -34.38 1.53
N ASP A 186 -21.96 -34.40 1.55
CA ASP A 186 -21.07 -33.59 0.71
C ASP A 186 -19.84 -34.41 0.37
N CYS A 187 -19.90 -35.13 -0.71
CA CYS A 187 -18.85 -36.03 -1.15
C CYS A 187 -18.15 -35.47 -2.39
N ASP A 188 -16.83 -35.50 -2.37
CA ASP A 188 -16.00 -35.19 -3.54
C ASP A 188 -15.59 -36.51 -4.24
N ALA A 189 -15.30 -36.42 -5.54
CA ALA A 189 -14.85 -37.58 -6.31
C ALA A 189 -13.70 -37.15 -7.23
N ASP A 190 -12.64 -37.96 -7.22
CA ASP A 190 -11.49 -37.78 -8.11
C ASP A 190 -11.86 -38.25 -9.52
N VAL A 191 -12.44 -37.33 -10.30
CA VAL A 191 -12.83 -37.60 -11.68
C VAL A 191 -12.06 -36.63 -12.59
N VAL A 192 -11.03 -37.13 -13.27
CA VAL A 192 -10.30 -36.36 -14.26
C VAL A 192 -11.08 -36.34 -15.57
N SER A 193 -11.52 -35.16 -16.01
CA SER A 193 -12.45 -34.93 -17.14
C SER A 193 -11.99 -35.44 -18.53
N TYR A 194 -10.78 -35.90 -18.67
CA TYR A 194 -10.17 -36.29 -19.97
C TYR A 194 -9.65 -37.71 -20.06
N SER A 195 -9.89 -38.57 -19.08
CA SER A 195 -9.36 -39.92 -19.06
C SER A 195 -10.43 -40.89 -18.55
N ASN A 196 -10.31 -42.19 -18.90
CA ASN A 196 -11.20 -43.27 -18.49
C ASN A 196 -11.16 -43.58 -16.97
N TYR A 197 -10.91 -42.58 -16.15
CA TYR A 197 -10.80 -42.71 -14.68
C TYR A 197 -12.12 -42.31 -14.02
N GLU A 198 -13.16 -43.11 -14.20
CA GLU A 198 -14.50 -42.91 -13.67
C GLU A 198 -14.68 -43.76 -12.41
N VAL A 199 -15.29 -43.23 -11.35
CA VAL A 199 -15.55 -43.98 -10.09
C VAL A 199 -16.29 -45.30 -10.41
N PHE A 200 -17.30 -45.26 -11.31
CA PHE A 200 -18.15 -46.39 -11.68
C PHE A 200 -17.93 -46.87 -13.13
N GLY A 201 -16.72 -46.86 -13.63
CA GLY A 201 -16.45 -47.27 -15.03
C GLY A 201 -17.00 -48.66 -15.32
N TYR A 202 -17.72 -48.80 -16.46
CA TYR A 202 -18.36 -50.03 -16.94
C TYR A 202 -19.38 -50.66 -16.01
N CYS A 203 -19.91 -49.95 -14.98
CA CYS A 203 -20.98 -50.43 -14.14
C CYS A 203 -22.32 -50.27 -14.83
N PRO A 204 -23.24 -51.27 -14.83
CA PRO A 204 -24.55 -51.24 -15.48
C PRO A 204 -25.61 -50.54 -14.60
N ILE A 205 -25.28 -49.37 -14.05
CA ILE A 205 -26.13 -48.62 -13.14
C ILE A 205 -27.42 -48.21 -13.83
N ARG A 206 -28.58 -48.57 -13.26
CA ARG A 206 -29.93 -48.23 -13.70
C ARG A 206 -30.64 -47.23 -12.83
N GLU A 207 -30.38 -47.30 -11.52
CA GLU A 207 -31.13 -46.53 -10.53
C GLU A 207 -30.18 -45.89 -9.53
N VAL A 208 -30.43 -44.59 -9.22
CA VAL A 208 -29.75 -43.82 -8.16
C VAL A 208 -30.83 -43.17 -7.29
N TYR A 209 -30.72 -43.38 -5.99
CA TYR A 209 -31.60 -42.79 -4.97
C TYR A 209 -30.73 -41.93 -4.02
N PHE A 210 -30.97 -40.64 -3.98
CA PHE A 210 -30.32 -39.70 -3.10
C PHE A 210 -31.09 -39.58 -1.77
N GLY A 211 -30.42 -39.80 -0.65
CA GLY A 211 -30.98 -39.72 0.70
C GLY A 211 -31.31 -38.30 1.14
N ASP A 212 -32.01 -38.19 2.24
CA ASP A 212 -32.63 -36.96 2.79
C ASP A 212 -31.64 -35.97 3.39
N LYS A 213 -30.35 -36.27 3.43
CA LYS A 213 -29.28 -35.38 3.91
C LYS A 213 -28.31 -34.94 2.82
N VAL A 214 -28.49 -35.45 1.61
CA VAL A 214 -27.54 -35.19 0.51
C VAL A 214 -27.67 -33.74 0.07
N LYS A 215 -26.52 -33.01 0.15
CA LYS A 215 -26.41 -31.62 -0.23
C LYS A 215 -25.76 -31.42 -1.60
N SER A 216 -24.81 -32.29 -1.96
CA SER A 216 -24.10 -32.18 -3.23
C SER A 216 -24.00 -33.50 -3.98
N VAL A 217 -23.99 -33.40 -5.32
CA VAL A 217 -23.68 -34.49 -6.23
C VAL A 217 -22.35 -34.21 -6.91
N PRO A 218 -21.35 -35.10 -6.82
CA PRO A 218 -20.04 -34.87 -7.40
C PRO A 218 -20.05 -34.69 -8.92
N ALA A 219 -19.09 -33.93 -9.44
CA ALA A 219 -18.90 -33.77 -10.89
C ALA A 219 -18.61 -35.13 -11.55
N TYR A 220 -19.13 -35.34 -12.74
CA TYR A 220 -18.93 -36.53 -13.60
C TYR A 220 -19.27 -37.89 -12.96
N ILE A 221 -19.81 -37.93 -11.76
CA ILE A 221 -19.96 -39.18 -10.98
C ILE A 221 -20.69 -40.30 -11.72
N PHE A 222 -21.72 -39.97 -12.52
CA PHE A 222 -22.47 -40.93 -13.35
C PHE A 222 -22.29 -40.69 -14.84
N ALA A 223 -21.32 -39.89 -15.25
CA ALA A 223 -21.07 -39.58 -16.65
C ALA A 223 -20.87 -40.88 -17.47
N GLY A 224 -21.48 -40.98 -18.67
CA GLY A 224 -21.35 -42.13 -19.52
C GLY A 224 -22.11 -43.38 -19.06
N ARG A 225 -22.89 -43.32 -17.98
CA ARG A 225 -23.73 -44.46 -17.53
C ARG A 225 -24.99 -44.52 -18.33
N GLY A 226 -24.86 -44.97 -19.58
CA GLY A 226 -25.98 -45.02 -20.53
C GLY A 226 -27.19 -45.86 -20.09
N SER A 227 -27.01 -46.79 -19.16
CA SER A 227 -28.09 -47.62 -18.58
C SER A 227 -28.86 -46.92 -17.44
N LEU A 228 -28.40 -45.76 -16.96
CA LEU A 228 -29.07 -45.01 -15.86
C LEU A 228 -30.35 -44.38 -16.35
N GLU A 229 -31.48 -44.94 -15.91
CA GLU A 229 -32.83 -44.55 -16.29
C GLU A 229 -33.57 -43.81 -15.16
N THR A 230 -33.25 -44.11 -13.91
CA THR A 230 -33.94 -43.57 -12.74
C THR A 230 -33.01 -42.79 -11.84
N VAL A 231 -33.33 -41.53 -11.59
CA VAL A 231 -32.70 -40.68 -10.57
C VAL A 231 -33.82 -40.13 -9.69
N LYS A 232 -33.74 -40.40 -8.37
CA LYS A 232 -34.67 -39.90 -7.37
C LYS A 232 -33.93 -39.10 -6.30
N THR A 233 -34.52 -38.00 -5.92
CA THR A 233 -34.02 -37.10 -4.89
C THR A 233 -34.98 -36.96 -3.74
N SER A 234 -34.52 -36.41 -2.61
CA SER A 234 -35.31 -36.24 -1.37
C SER A 234 -35.62 -34.78 -1.06
N GLY A 235 -35.40 -33.86 -1.96
CA GLY A 235 -35.69 -32.43 -1.77
C GLY A 235 -34.59 -31.63 -1.11
N THR A 236 -33.35 -32.16 -0.99
CA THR A 236 -32.28 -31.55 -0.21
C THR A 236 -31.02 -31.18 -0.99
N ILE A 237 -30.94 -31.56 -2.27
CA ILE A 237 -29.76 -31.29 -3.11
C ILE A 237 -29.67 -29.78 -3.41
N GLU A 238 -28.59 -29.18 -3.01
CA GLU A 238 -28.28 -27.75 -3.21
C GLU A 238 -27.30 -27.54 -4.35
N TYR A 239 -26.45 -28.54 -4.68
CA TYR A 239 -25.43 -28.45 -5.70
C TYR A 239 -25.30 -29.74 -6.51
N VAL A 240 -25.13 -29.59 -7.83
CA VAL A 240 -24.79 -30.69 -8.73
C VAL A 240 -23.53 -30.32 -9.51
N GLY A 241 -22.53 -31.21 -9.45
CA GLY A 241 -21.26 -31.03 -10.15
C GLY A 241 -21.37 -31.09 -11.67
N THR A 242 -20.44 -30.50 -12.36
CA THR A 242 -20.36 -30.47 -13.82
C THR A 242 -20.48 -31.86 -14.43
N ASN A 243 -21.35 -32.00 -15.45
CA ASN A 243 -21.51 -33.26 -16.22
C ASN A 243 -21.82 -34.50 -15.37
N ALA A 244 -22.37 -34.32 -14.15
CA ALA A 244 -22.66 -35.45 -13.26
C ALA A 244 -23.45 -36.58 -13.93
N PHE A 245 -24.40 -36.25 -14.84
CA PHE A 245 -25.27 -37.20 -15.55
C PHE A 245 -25.10 -37.20 -17.07
N ARG A 246 -23.98 -36.63 -17.58
CA ARG A 246 -23.75 -36.56 -19.03
C ARG A 246 -23.74 -37.93 -19.66
N GLY A 247 -24.55 -38.13 -20.73
CA GLY A 247 -24.62 -39.36 -21.51
C GLY A 247 -25.39 -40.49 -20.83
N THR A 248 -26.22 -40.18 -19.82
CA THR A 248 -27.17 -41.13 -19.23
C THR A 248 -28.51 -41.14 -19.98
N SER A 249 -29.23 -42.28 -19.98
CA SER A 249 -30.61 -42.37 -20.53
C SER A 249 -31.57 -41.46 -19.75
N TRP A 250 -31.41 -41.33 -18.44
CA TRP A 250 -32.19 -40.41 -17.62
C TRP A 250 -32.11 -38.98 -18.13
N LEU A 251 -30.89 -38.47 -18.40
CA LEU A 251 -30.71 -37.13 -18.94
C LEU A 251 -31.34 -37.00 -20.35
N GLY A 252 -31.18 -38.03 -21.16
CA GLY A 252 -31.73 -38.09 -22.51
C GLY A 252 -33.27 -38.07 -22.55
N ALA A 253 -33.93 -38.53 -21.50
CA ALA A 253 -35.40 -38.58 -21.38
C ALA A 253 -36.03 -37.30 -20.85
N GLN A 254 -35.20 -36.31 -20.38
CA GLN A 254 -35.74 -35.05 -19.87
C GLN A 254 -36.35 -34.20 -20.99
N GLU A 255 -37.38 -33.38 -20.67
CA GLU A 255 -38.05 -32.49 -21.62
C GLU A 255 -37.09 -31.48 -22.25
N LEU A 256 -37.34 -31.16 -23.52
CA LEU A 256 -36.64 -30.09 -24.22
C LEU A 256 -37.19 -28.71 -23.83
N ASP A 257 -36.36 -27.68 -24.03
CA ASP A 257 -36.65 -26.28 -23.70
C ASP A 257 -37.03 -26.04 -22.24
N LYS A 258 -36.48 -26.88 -21.37
CA LYS A 258 -36.62 -26.79 -19.93
C LYS A 258 -35.31 -26.91 -19.19
N MET A 259 -35.24 -26.24 -18.03
CA MET A 259 -34.19 -26.43 -17.05
C MET A 259 -34.47 -27.71 -16.26
N ILE A 260 -33.45 -28.55 -16.19
CA ILE A 260 -33.47 -29.75 -15.35
C ILE A 260 -33.02 -29.33 -13.96
N TYR A 261 -33.89 -29.64 -12.97
CA TYR A 261 -33.58 -29.42 -11.58
C TYR A 261 -33.34 -30.74 -10.84
N LEU A 262 -32.37 -30.78 -9.98
CA LEU A 262 -32.28 -31.73 -8.88
C LEU A 262 -32.47 -30.92 -7.59
N ASP A 263 -33.72 -30.96 -7.09
CA ASP A 263 -34.20 -30.18 -5.96
C ASP A 263 -33.92 -28.67 -6.13
N HIS A 264 -32.94 -28.12 -5.37
CA HIS A 264 -32.53 -26.70 -5.38
C HIS A 264 -31.40 -26.38 -6.37
N ALA A 265 -30.88 -27.37 -7.08
CA ALA A 265 -29.80 -27.19 -8.05
C ALA A 265 -30.34 -27.19 -9.49
N ALA A 266 -30.08 -26.12 -10.22
CA ALA A 266 -30.34 -26.02 -11.67
C ALA A 266 -29.19 -26.70 -12.41
N TYR A 267 -29.43 -27.88 -13.00
CA TYR A 267 -28.37 -28.72 -13.53
C TYR A 267 -28.00 -28.34 -14.96
N GLN A 268 -28.99 -28.41 -15.89
CA GLN A 268 -28.75 -28.18 -17.31
C GLN A 268 -30.04 -27.74 -18.02
N TYR A 269 -29.97 -26.72 -18.88
CA TYR A 269 -31.03 -26.36 -19.80
C TYR A 269 -30.92 -27.25 -21.05
N ARG A 270 -31.95 -27.95 -21.39
CA ARG A 270 -32.05 -28.78 -22.61
C ARG A 270 -32.70 -28.01 -23.73
N GLN A 271 -31.92 -27.36 -24.58
CA GLN A 271 -32.45 -26.64 -25.74
C GLN A 271 -32.85 -27.60 -26.83
N ASP A 272 -34.05 -27.41 -27.42
CA ASP A 272 -34.42 -28.00 -28.69
C ASP A 272 -33.61 -27.37 -29.83
N THR A 273 -32.92 -28.18 -30.60
CA THR A 273 -32.12 -27.73 -31.76
C THR A 273 -32.96 -27.11 -32.87
N GLN A 274 -34.27 -27.31 -32.87
CA GLN A 274 -35.21 -26.75 -33.84
C GLN A 274 -35.93 -25.51 -33.31
N ALA A 275 -35.74 -25.16 -32.01
CA ALA A 275 -36.35 -23.96 -31.43
C ALA A 275 -35.76 -22.70 -32.09
N ALA A 276 -36.64 -21.70 -32.35
CA ALA A 276 -36.24 -20.41 -32.95
C ALA A 276 -36.68 -19.21 -32.12
N GLU A 277 -37.54 -19.41 -31.13
CA GLU A 277 -38.06 -18.31 -30.31
C GLU A 277 -37.07 -17.87 -29.23
N PRO A 278 -36.92 -16.55 -29.02
CA PRO A 278 -36.06 -16.02 -27.95
C PRO A 278 -36.52 -16.47 -26.57
N ILE A 279 -35.56 -16.80 -25.69
CA ILE A 279 -35.80 -17.30 -24.34
C ILE A 279 -35.53 -16.20 -23.32
N SER A 280 -36.55 -15.87 -22.51
CA SER A 280 -36.36 -15.15 -21.25
C SER A 280 -36.50 -16.14 -20.10
N PHE A 281 -35.44 -16.37 -19.34
CA PHE A 281 -35.43 -17.39 -18.31
C PHE A 281 -35.33 -16.75 -16.92
N GLU A 282 -36.20 -17.18 -16.02
CA GLU A 282 -36.18 -16.79 -14.61
C GLU A 282 -36.00 -18.01 -13.73
N PHE A 283 -34.94 -18.04 -12.96
CA PHE A 283 -34.71 -19.07 -11.94
C PHE A 283 -35.70 -18.86 -10.80
N PRO A 284 -36.45 -19.91 -10.38
CA PRO A 284 -37.36 -19.82 -9.23
C PRO A 284 -36.59 -19.46 -7.92
N GLU A 285 -37.26 -18.72 -7.04
CA GLU A 285 -36.77 -18.58 -5.67
C GLU A 285 -36.67 -19.95 -5.01
N GLY A 286 -35.60 -20.12 -4.19
CA GLY A 286 -35.22 -21.42 -3.63
C GLY A 286 -34.17 -22.14 -4.46
N THR A 287 -33.90 -21.72 -5.72
CA THR A 287 -32.73 -22.24 -6.47
C THR A 287 -31.45 -21.78 -5.78
N LYS A 288 -30.61 -22.74 -5.39
CA LYS A 288 -29.34 -22.52 -4.64
C LYS A 288 -28.14 -22.48 -5.55
N SER A 289 -28.15 -23.25 -6.63
CA SER A 289 -27.02 -23.31 -7.55
C SER A 289 -27.39 -23.46 -9.01
N ILE A 290 -26.46 -23.04 -9.88
CA ILE A 290 -26.48 -23.37 -11.31
C ILE A 290 -25.20 -24.13 -11.61
N THR A 291 -25.34 -25.33 -12.19
CA THR A 291 -24.22 -26.17 -12.59
C THR A 291 -23.39 -25.49 -13.70
N ALA A 292 -22.09 -25.71 -13.72
CA ALA A 292 -21.22 -25.19 -14.78
C ALA A 292 -21.74 -25.59 -16.18
N SER A 293 -21.66 -24.65 -17.11
CA SER A 293 -22.11 -24.83 -18.52
C SER A 293 -23.62 -25.07 -18.71
N ALA A 294 -24.48 -24.80 -17.70
CA ALA A 294 -25.90 -25.14 -17.76
C ALA A 294 -26.64 -24.52 -18.97
N PHE A 295 -26.26 -23.34 -19.44
CA PHE A 295 -26.75 -22.66 -20.63
C PHE A 295 -25.73 -22.52 -21.75
N GLN A 296 -24.54 -23.13 -21.59
CA GLN A 296 -23.44 -22.94 -22.54
C GLN A 296 -23.90 -23.14 -24.01
N ASN A 297 -23.51 -22.20 -24.90
CA ASN A 297 -23.86 -22.17 -26.32
C ASN A 297 -25.37 -21.96 -26.64
N ASN A 298 -26.22 -21.59 -25.66
CA ASN A 298 -27.60 -21.25 -25.91
C ASN A 298 -27.71 -19.89 -26.62
N LYS A 299 -28.03 -19.93 -27.93
CA LYS A 299 -28.13 -18.73 -28.77
C LYS A 299 -29.50 -18.05 -28.72
N LEU A 300 -30.50 -18.68 -28.08
CA LEU A 300 -31.82 -18.14 -27.96
C LEU A 300 -32.07 -17.41 -26.64
N LEU A 301 -31.21 -17.61 -25.65
CA LEU A 301 -31.31 -16.92 -24.35
C LEU A 301 -31.02 -15.43 -24.54
N VAL A 302 -32.04 -14.58 -24.36
CA VAL A 302 -31.97 -13.12 -24.49
C VAL A 302 -31.95 -12.41 -23.14
N LYS A 303 -32.60 -13.01 -22.12
CA LYS A 303 -32.69 -12.48 -20.78
C LYS A 303 -32.60 -13.57 -19.73
N VAL A 304 -31.91 -13.26 -18.60
CA VAL A 304 -31.90 -14.14 -17.43
C VAL A 304 -32.12 -13.35 -16.14
N THR A 305 -32.91 -13.95 -15.23
CA THR A 305 -33.12 -13.45 -13.86
C THR A 305 -32.53 -14.45 -12.87
N ILE A 306 -31.60 -14.01 -12.07
CA ILE A 306 -30.96 -14.77 -10.99
C ILE A 306 -31.64 -14.39 -9.67
N PRO A 307 -32.13 -15.35 -8.87
CA PRO A 307 -32.88 -15.11 -7.64
C PRO A 307 -32.01 -14.75 -6.45
N HIS A 308 -32.62 -14.26 -5.37
CA HIS A 308 -31.91 -13.98 -4.11
C HIS A 308 -31.34 -15.23 -3.44
N SER A 309 -32.01 -16.36 -3.61
CA SER A 309 -31.61 -17.64 -3.00
C SER A 309 -30.36 -18.26 -3.58
N MET A 310 -29.80 -17.68 -4.65
CA MET A 310 -28.66 -18.24 -5.37
C MET A 310 -27.38 -18.08 -4.55
N ASP A 311 -26.73 -19.18 -4.21
CA ASP A 311 -25.49 -19.23 -3.43
C ASP A 311 -24.26 -19.59 -4.28
N ARG A 312 -24.47 -20.32 -5.40
CA ARG A 312 -23.38 -20.78 -6.25
C ARG A 312 -23.75 -20.79 -7.74
N ILE A 313 -22.86 -20.28 -8.57
CA ILE A 313 -22.95 -20.34 -10.03
C ILE A 313 -21.68 -20.98 -10.56
N GLY A 314 -21.83 -22.05 -11.34
CA GLY A 314 -20.72 -22.77 -11.93
C GLY A 314 -20.00 -21.96 -13.03
N GLU A 315 -18.84 -22.43 -13.42
CA GLU A 315 -18.07 -21.83 -14.50
C GLU A 315 -18.82 -21.89 -15.82
N ASN A 316 -18.65 -20.86 -16.65
CA ASN A 316 -19.09 -20.83 -18.07
C ASN A 316 -20.60 -21.08 -18.28
N VAL A 317 -21.43 -20.82 -17.24
CA VAL A 317 -22.88 -21.05 -17.32
C VAL A 317 -23.49 -20.39 -18.55
N PHE A 318 -23.13 -19.15 -18.84
CA PHE A 318 -23.61 -18.35 -19.96
C PHE A 318 -22.59 -18.16 -21.08
N GLU A 319 -21.54 -18.97 -21.11
CA GLU A 319 -20.52 -18.87 -22.14
C GLU A 319 -21.13 -19.12 -23.52
N SER A 320 -20.79 -18.28 -24.49
CA SER A 320 -21.30 -18.35 -25.87
C SER A 320 -22.83 -18.20 -26.01
N CYS A 321 -23.54 -17.66 -25.00
CA CYS A 321 -24.91 -17.21 -25.13
C CYS A 321 -24.94 -15.87 -25.89
N THR A 322 -24.71 -15.91 -27.20
CA THR A 322 -24.45 -14.70 -28.01
C THR A 322 -25.64 -13.75 -28.15
N SER A 323 -26.83 -14.14 -27.78
CA SER A 323 -28.04 -13.29 -27.77
C SER A 323 -28.39 -12.75 -26.38
N LEU A 324 -27.67 -13.17 -25.31
CA LEU A 324 -27.95 -12.70 -23.94
C LEU A 324 -27.62 -11.22 -23.80
N GLY A 325 -28.66 -10.39 -23.79
CA GLY A 325 -28.56 -8.93 -23.76
C GLY A 325 -28.98 -8.32 -22.45
N GLU A 326 -29.80 -8.99 -21.64
CA GLU A 326 -30.29 -8.48 -20.35
C GLU A 326 -30.05 -9.48 -19.21
N VAL A 327 -29.54 -8.98 -18.08
CA VAL A 327 -29.41 -9.75 -16.83
C VAL A 327 -30.03 -8.99 -15.67
N VAL A 328 -30.84 -9.70 -14.88
CA VAL A 328 -31.30 -9.26 -13.56
C VAL A 328 -30.60 -10.12 -12.53
N TRP A 329 -29.75 -9.50 -11.71
CA TRP A 329 -28.92 -10.18 -10.73
C TRP A 329 -29.35 -9.82 -9.32
N ASN A 330 -29.96 -10.75 -8.59
CA ASN A 330 -30.47 -10.55 -7.23
C ASN A 330 -29.70 -11.39 -6.19
N ALA A 331 -28.77 -12.25 -6.59
CA ALA A 331 -28.02 -13.08 -5.65
C ALA A 331 -27.20 -12.24 -4.66
N ASP A 332 -27.43 -12.42 -3.37
CA ASP A 332 -26.87 -11.59 -2.31
C ASP A 332 -25.36 -11.75 -2.19
N SER A 333 -24.88 -12.99 -2.23
CA SER A 333 -23.46 -13.35 -2.16
C SER A 333 -23.27 -14.70 -2.84
N VAL A 334 -22.58 -14.70 -3.95
CA VAL A 334 -22.32 -15.92 -4.73
C VAL A 334 -20.89 -16.34 -4.54
N ASN A 335 -20.66 -17.54 -4.05
CA ASN A 335 -19.37 -18.19 -4.09
C ASN A 335 -19.14 -18.71 -5.51
N ASN A 336 -18.25 -18.05 -6.25
CA ASN A 336 -18.08 -18.34 -7.65
C ASN A 336 -16.68 -18.00 -8.16
N ASP A 337 -16.11 -18.89 -8.93
CA ASP A 337 -14.77 -18.73 -9.46
C ASP A 337 -14.72 -18.07 -10.86
N ARG A 338 -15.77 -18.08 -11.69
CA ARG A 338 -15.76 -17.49 -13.04
C ARG A 338 -17.15 -17.35 -13.68
N CYS A 339 -18.03 -16.54 -13.10
CA CYS A 339 -19.27 -16.18 -13.78
C CYS A 339 -18.98 -15.21 -14.94
N ARG A 340 -19.03 -15.71 -16.17
CA ARG A 340 -18.83 -14.89 -17.36
C ARG A 340 -20.12 -14.78 -18.15
N PHE A 341 -20.49 -13.54 -18.51
CA PHE A 341 -21.56 -13.29 -19.45
C PHE A 341 -21.02 -13.09 -20.86
N SER A 342 -21.92 -13.12 -21.84
CA SER A 342 -21.56 -12.85 -23.23
C SER A 342 -21.23 -11.37 -23.46
N LYS A 343 -20.38 -11.10 -24.46
CA LYS A 343 -20.11 -9.74 -24.96
C LYS A 343 -21.33 -8.99 -25.46
N SER A 344 -22.40 -9.72 -25.78
CA SER A 344 -23.70 -9.17 -26.21
C SER A 344 -24.47 -8.46 -25.10
N LEU A 345 -24.08 -8.62 -23.84
CA LEU A 345 -24.75 -8.00 -22.71
C LEU A 345 -24.70 -6.47 -22.81
N TYR A 346 -25.87 -5.83 -22.93
CA TYR A 346 -26.00 -4.37 -23.00
C TYR A 346 -26.71 -3.77 -21.80
N LYS A 347 -27.35 -4.59 -20.94
CA LYS A 347 -28.09 -4.14 -19.77
C LYS A 347 -27.96 -5.11 -18.61
N ILE A 348 -27.67 -4.59 -17.44
CA ILE A 348 -27.69 -5.32 -16.19
C ILE A 348 -28.44 -4.53 -15.12
N SER A 349 -29.26 -5.23 -14.33
CA SER A 349 -29.89 -4.69 -13.12
C SER A 349 -29.41 -5.50 -11.93
N ILE A 350 -28.80 -4.85 -10.96
CA ILE A 350 -28.29 -5.47 -9.74
C ILE A 350 -29.22 -5.14 -8.60
N GLY A 351 -29.71 -6.18 -7.90
CA GLY A 351 -30.67 -6.05 -6.81
C GLY A 351 -30.11 -5.36 -5.57
N ASP A 352 -30.99 -4.73 -4.82
CA ASP A 352 -30.66 -3.89 -3.66
C ASP A 352 -30.17 -4.65 -2.41
N LYS A 353 -30.17 -6.01 -2.45
CA LYS A 353 -29.61 -6.86 -1.40
C LYS A 353 -28.26 -7.48 -1.74
N VAL A 354 -27.80 -7.30 -2.97
CA VAL A 354 -26.52 -7.86 -3.42
C VAL A 354 -25.37 -7.26 -2.62
N ARG A 355 -24.61 -8.11 -1.92
CA ARG A 355 -23.47 -7.70 -1.10
C ARG A 355 -22.11 -7.98 -1.74
N VAL A 356 -22.05 -8.97 -2.60
CA VAL A 356 -20.80 -9.41 -3.23
C VAL A 356 -20.94 -9.40 -4.75
N ILE A 357 -20.08 -8.67 -5.43
CA ILE A 357 -19.90 -8.78 -6.87
C ILE A 357 -18.82 -9.86 -7.12
N PRO A 358 -19.18 -10.97 -7.83
CA PRO A 358 -18.27 -12.10 -8.02
C PRO A 358 -17.02 -11.77 -8.84
N ASN A 359 -16.01 -12.64 -8.76
CA ASN A 359 -14.84 -12.58 -9.64
C ASN A 359 -15.28 -12.74 -11.11
N TYR A 360 -14.69 -11.98 -12.01
CA TYR A 360 -14.95 -12.02 -13.45
C TYR A 360 -16.41 -11.75 -13.85
N PHE A 361 -17.21 -11.14 -12.99
CA PHE A 361 -18.67 -11.00 -13.11
C PHE A 361 -19.13 -10.50 -14.48
N LEU A 362 -18.63 -9.36 -14.92
CA LEU A 362 -18.93 -8.76 -16.22
C LEU A 362 -17.70 -8.67 -17.13
N TYR A 363 -16.74 -9.56 -16.90
CA TYR A 363 -15.51 -9.57 -17.67
C TYR A 363 -15.80 -9.69 -19.19
N GLN A 364 -15.24 -8.77 -19.98
CA GLN A 364 -15.45 -8.66 -21.43
C GLN A 364 -16.88 -8.28 -21.88
N CYS A 365 -17.73 -7.74 -21.01
CA CYS A 365 -19.05 -7.25 -21.42
C CYS A 365 -18.95 -5.87 -22.09
N THR A 366 -18.46 -5.86 -23.33
CA THR A 366 -18.14 -4.62 -24.07
C THR A 366 -19.38 -3.83 -24.50
N GLY A 367 -20.57 -4.45 -24.49
CA GLY A 367 -21.84 -3.80 -24.84
C GLY A 367 -22.46 -2.95 -23.74
N LEU A 368 -21.99 -3.05 -22.48
CA LEU A 368 -22.53 -2.30 -21.36
C LEU A 368 -22.05 -0.85 -21.37
N ALA A 369 -23.00 0.09 -21.53
CA ALA A 369 -22.71 1.52 -21.49
C ALA A 369 -22.71 2.10 -20.06
N GLU A 370 -23.44 1.50 -19.15
CA GLU A 370 -23.59 1.95 -17.76
C GLU A 370 -23.74 0.75 -16.83
N ILE A 371 -23.14 0.86 -15.65
CA ILE A 371 -23.33 -0.09 -14.54
C ILE A 371 -23.63 0.71 -13.28
N LYS A 372 -24.74 0.37 -12.62
CA LYS A 372 -25.12 0.91 -11.30
C LYS A 372 -25.01 -0.17 -10.25
N LEU A 373 -24.10 0.04 -9.31
CA LEU A 373 -23.98 -0.81 -8.13
C LEU A 373 -24.84 -0.23 -7.01
N PRO A 374 -25.67 -1.07 -6.33
CA PRO A 374 -26.45 -0.62 -5.18
C PRO A 374 -25.58 -0.38 -3.95
N GLU A 375 -26.09 0.43 -3.00
CA GLU A 375 -25.41 0.72 -1.72
C GLU A 375 -25.38 -0.49 -0.76
N SER A 376 -25.87 -1.66 -1.15
CA SER A 376 -25.70 -2.91 -0.42
C SER A 376 -24.37 -3.62 -0.69
N VAL A 377 -23.68 -3.28 -1.79
CA VAL A 377 -22.46 -3.97 -2.22
C VAL A 377 -21.30 -3.66 -1.26
N GLU A 378 -20.76 -4.70 -0.63
CA GLU A 378 -19.65 -4.62 0.31
C GLU A 378 -18.31 -5.02 -0.29
N SER A 379 -18.30 -5.87 -1.32
CA SER A 379 -17.07 -6.30 -1.99
C SER A 379 -17.24 -6.46 -3.49
N ILE A 380 -16.16 -6.17 -4.21
CA ILE A 380 -16.04 -6.34 -5.66
C ILE A 380 -14.89 -7.33 -5.92
N GLY A 381 -15.16 -8.39 -6.69
CA GLY A 381 -14.23 -9.46 -6.97
C GLY A 381 -13.12 -9.10 -7.95
N GLU A 382 -12.18 -10.05 -8.14
CA GLU A 382 -11.10 -9.95 -9.12
C GLU A 382 -11.66 -9.82 -10.53
N SER A 383 -11.12 -8.90 -11.33
CA SER A 383 -11.47 -8.69 -12.74
C SER A 383 -12.97 -8.55 -13.01
N ALA A 384 -13.75 -8.16 -11.99
CA ALA A 384 -15.22 -8.18 -12.06
C ALA A 384 -15.80 -7.34 -13.22
N PHE A 385 -15.14 -6.27 -13.59
CA PHE A 385 -15.51 -5.33 -14.66
C PHE A 385 -14.35 -5.14 -15.66
N GLY A 386 -13.45 -6.12 -15.75
CA GLY A 386 -12.34 -6.05 -16.69
C GLY A 386 -12.83 -6.10 -18.15
N GLU A 387 -12.18 -5.35 -19.05
CA GLU A 387 -12.50 -5.28 -20.49
C GLU A 387 -13.97 -4.88 -20.80
N CYS A 388 -14.55 -4.03 -19.94
CA CYS A 388 -15.87 -3.43 -20.15
C CYS A 388 -15.75 -2.12 -20.95
N ASP A 389 -15.49 -2.22 -22.25
CA ASP A 389 -15.17 -1.06 -23.10
C ASP A 389 -16.32 -0.07 -23.33
N GLY A 390 -17.57 -0.49 -23.08
CA GLY A 390 -18.73 0.40 -23.23
C GLY A 390 -18.84 1.45 -22.12
N ILE A 391 -18.21 1.23 -20.96
CA ILE A 391 -18.38 2.04 -19.77
C ILE A 391 -17.51 3.30 -19.86
N LYS A 392 -18.13 4.50 -19.69
CA LYS A 392 -17.43 5.78 -19.62
C LYS A 392 -17.17 6.26 -18.20
N GLN A 393 -18.05 5.92 -17.28
CA GLN A 393 -17.94 6.28 -15.88
C GLN A 393 -18.26 5.08 -15.00
N PHE A 394 -17.46 4.91 -13.94
CA PHE A 394 -17.68 3.88 -12.93
C PHE A 394 -17.76 4.48 -11.54
N VAL A 395 -18.84 4.19 -10.82
CA VAL A 395 -19.05 4.66 -9.44
C VAL A 395 -19.00 3.47 -8.50
N ILE A 396 -18.06 3.49 -7.58
CA ILE A 396 -17.93 2.52 -6.49
C ILE A 396 -18.76 3.05 -5.32
N PRO A 397 -19.79 2.33 -4.86
CA PRO A 397 -20.64 2.77 -3.75
C PRO A 397 -19.89 3.00 -2.43
N ASN A 398 -20.49 3.80 -1.55
CA ASN A 398 -19.92 4.07 -0.22
C ASN A 398 -19.89 2.84 0.69
N SER A 399 -20.69 1.84 0.45
CA SER A 399 -20.76 0.57 1.18
C SER A 399 -19.59 -0.37 0.89
N VAL A 400 -18.92 -0.23 -0.25
CA VAL A 400 -17.85 -1.14 -0.69
C VAL A 400 -16.63 -1.00 0.22
N LYS A 401 -16.21 -2.11 0.82
CA LYS A 401 -15.07 -2.21 1.75
C LYS A 401 -13.81 -2.74 1.07
N THR A 402 -13.98 -3.66 0.12
CA THR A 402 -12.87 -4.35 -0.54
C THR A 402 -13.05 -4.42 -2.06
N ILE A 403 -11.95 -4.27 -2.78
CA ILE A 403 -11.89 -4.39 -4.24
C ILE A 403 -10.74 -5.33 -4.60
N GLY A 404 -11.05 -6.36 -5.38
CA GLY A 404 -10.09 -7.32 -5.87
C GLY A 404 -9.14 -6.75 -6.93
N PRO A 405 -8.03 -7.45 -7.22
CA PRO A 405 -7.08 -7.04 -8.23
C PRO A 405 -7.75 -6.98 -9.61
N ARG A 406 -7.34 -6.04 -10.46
CA ARG A 406 -7.85 -5.87 -11.83
C ARG A 406 -9.36 -5.67 -11.93
N ALA A 407 -10.04 -5.37 -10.83
CA ALA A 407 -11.50 -5.27 -10.82
C ALA A 407 -12.05 -4.34 -11.90
N ILE A 408 -11.32 -3.27 -12.24
CA ILE A 408 -11.65 -2.30 -13.28
C ILE A 408 -10.38 -2.08 -14.09
N SER A 409 -10.13 -2.91 -15.10
CA SER A 409 -8.93 -2.86 -15.92
C SER A 409 -9.25 -3.14 -17.38
N TYR A 410 -8.42 -2.68 -18.30
CA TYR A 410 -8.59 -2.85 -19.74
C TYR A 410 -9.92 -2.29 -20.26
N CYS A 411 -10.42 -1.19 -19.65
CA CYS A 411 -11.65 -0.52 -20.05
C CYS A 411 -11.32 0.67 -20.97
N ASP A 412 -11.35 0.46 -22.29
CA ASP A 412 -10.82 1.41 -23.28
C ASP A 412 -11.52 2.76 -23.31
N ASN A 413 -12.80 2.82 -22.95
CA ASN A 413 -13.60 4.05 -22.97
C ASN A 413 -13.84 4.66 -21.58
N LEU A 414 -13.31 4.08 -20.52
CA LEU A 414 -13.50 4.60 -19.17
C LEU A 414 -12.77 5.96 -19.01
N GLU A 415 -13.54 7.01 -18.73
CA GLU A 415 -13.07 8.40 -18.61
C GLU A 415 -12.98 8.86 -17.15
N LYS A 416 -13.87 8.32 -16.29
CA LYS A 416 -14.00 8.76 -14.90
C LYS A 416 -14.28 7.57 -13.96
N VAL A 417 -13.61 7.57 -12.80
CA VAL A 417 -13.93 6.68 -11.68
C VAL A 417 -14.18 7.51 -10.42
N VAL A 418 -15.23 7.13 -9.68
CA VAL A 418 -15.54 7.67 -8.37
C VAL A 418 -15.39 6.55 -7.34
N VAL A 419 -14.51 6.70 -6.39
CA VAL A 419 -14.26 5.76 -5.30
C VAL A 419 -15.06 6.18 -4.08
N GLY A 420 -15.91 5.28 -3.55
CA GLY A 420 -16.76 5.53 -2.40
C GLY A 420 -16.02 5.63 -1.05
N GLU A 421 -16.73 6.09 -0.02
CA GLU A 421 -16.19 6.37 1.31
C GLU A 421 -15.74 5.11 2.07
N GLY A 422 -16.38 3.97 1.83
CA GLY A 422 -16.25 2.74 2.63
C GLY A 422 -14.98 1.93 2.44
N ILE A 423 -14.19 2.21 1.42
CA ILE A 423 -13.01 1.41 1.07
C ILE A 423 -12.02 1.32 2.24
N GLN A 424 -11.81 0.11 2.74
CA GLN A 424 -10.84 -0.21 3.79
C GLN A 424 -9.55 -0.83 3.24
N SER A 425 -9.72 -1.67 2.20
CA SER A 425 -8.62 -2.35 1.54
C SER A 425 -8.86 -2.36 0.03
N MET A 426 -7.86 -1.97 -0.71
CA MET A 426 -7.85 -2.00 -2.16
C MET A 426 -6.51 -2.56 -2.61
N ASN A 427 -6.54 -3.58 -3.43
CA ASN A 427 -5.34 -4.05 -4.09
C ASN A 427 -5.11 -3.18 -5.34
N PHE A 428 -4.10 -2.30 -5.27
CA PHE A 428 -3.73 -1.45 -6.40
C PHE A 428 -3.04 -2.21 -7.53
N ASP A 429 -2.71 -3.50 -7.33
CA ASP A 429 -2.07 -4.30 -8.35
C ASP A 429 -2.99 -4.37 -9.58
N TYR A 430 -2.56 -3.66 -10.61
CA TYR A 430 -3.26 -3.57 -11.89
C TYR A 430 -4.67 -2.97 -11.87
N LEU A 431 -5.09 -2.31 -10.77
CA LEU A 431 -6.33 -1.52 -10.78
C LEU A 431 -6.16 -0.36 -11.78
N PHE A 432 -7.14 -0.19 -12.66
CA PHE A 432 -7.12 0.78 -13.76
C PHE A 432 -5.98 0.59 -14.78
N VAL A 433 -5.31 -0.57 -14.81
CA VAL A 433 -4.32 -0.85 -15.85
C VAL A 433 -5.00 -0.88 -17.22
N ALA A 434 -4.31 -0.36 -18.24
CA ALA A 434 -4.83 -0.32 -19.61
C ALA A 434 -6.24 0.30 -19.74
N CYS A 435 -6.49 1.39 -19.00
CA CYS A 435 -7.65 2.28 -19.20
C CYS A 435 -7.17 3.60 -19.83
N PRO A 436 -6.94 3.66 -21.16
CA PRO A 436 -6.21 4.76 -21.81
C PRO A 436 -6.93 6.10 -21.80
N LYS A 437 -8.25 6.10 -21.62
CA LYS A 437 -9.06 7.32 -21.56
C LYS A 437 -9.39 7.77 -20.13
N LEU A 438 -8.96 7.05 -19.09
CA LEU A 438 -9.24 7.40 -17.70
C LEU A 438 -8.46 8.66 -17.30
N LYS A 439 -9.15 9.79 -17.29
CA LYS A 439 -8.56 11.11 -16.98
C LYS A 439 -8.91 11.63 -15.60
N THR A 440 -10.03 11.18 -15.02
CA THR A 440 -10.50 11.74 -13.74
C THR A 440 -10.71 10.64 -12.70
N LEU A 441 -10.09 10.82 -11.54
CA LEU A 441 -10.29 9.97 -10.38
C LEU A 441 -10.81 10.83 -9.21
N GLU A 442 -12.02 10.53 -8.73
CA GLU A 442 -12.55 11.07 -7.50
C GLU A 442 -12.36 10.04 -6.37
N TRP A 443 -11.63 10.40 -5.35
CA TRP A 443 -11.25 9.53 -4.25
C TRP A 443 -11.93 9.97 -2.96
N ASN A 444 -12.91 9.20 -2.47
CA ASN A 444 -13.63 9.52 -1.23
C ASN A 444 -13.36 8.54 -0.09
N ALA A 445 -12.49 7.54 -0.26
CA ALA A 445 -12.21 6.54 0.76
C ALA A 445 -11.65 7.18 2.05
N VAL A 446 -12.42 7.13 3.13
CA VAL A 446 -12.08 7.73 4.43
C VAL A 446 -11.33 6.75 5.35
N ASN A 447 -11.58 5.46 5.20
CA ASN A 447 -11.07 4.40 6.08
C ASN A 447 -9.95 3.56 5.42
N HIS A 448 -9.42 3.99 4.29
CA HIS A 448 -8.39 3.24 3.58
C HIS A 448 -7.13 3.13 4.45
N LYS A 449 -6.85 1.93 4.93
CA LYS A 449 -5.60 1.62 5.64
C LYS A 449 -4.60 1.12 4.61
N GLN A 450 -3.45 1.79 4.52
CA GLN A 450 -2.35 1.31 3.69
C GLN A 450 -1.89 -0.06 4.22
N VAL A 451 -2.05 -1.07 3.39
CA VAL A 451 -1.56 -2.42 3.69
C VAL A 451 -0.09 -2.46 3.27
N ARG A 452 0.83 -2.21 4.23
CA ARG A 452 2.30 -2.29 4.12
C ARG A 452 3.02 -1.10 3.49
N GLU A 453 3.66 -0.31 4.36
CA GLU A 453 4.62 0.74 3.99
C GLU A 453 5.99 0.16 3.53
N ASP A 454 6.23 -1.14 3.68
CA ASP A 454 7.55 -1.78 3.56
C ASP A 454 7.81 -2.47 2.21
N LEU A 455 6.86 -2.47 1.29
CA LEU A 455 7.05 -3.11 0.00
C LEU A 455 7.10 -2.06 -1.13
N TYR A 456 8.29 -1.77 -1.62
CA TYR A 456 8.56 -1.09 -2.89
C TYR A 456 8.05 -1.92 -4.08
N HIS A 457 6.76 -2.23 -4.09
CA HIS A 457 6.17 -2.92 -5.24
C HIS A 457 5.82 -1.88 -6.31
N GLN A 458 6.53 -1.95 -7.43
CA GLN A 458 6.24 -1.19 -8.66
C GLN A 458 4.78 -1.37 -9.17
N TYR A 459 3.98 -2.18 -8.48
CA TYR A 459 2.60 -2.52 -8.82
C TYR A 459 1.55 -1.77 -7.99
N ALA A 460 1.90 -1.18 -6.86
CA ALA A 460 0.97 -0.47 -5.96
C ALA A 460 0.61 0.95 -6.44
N ARG A 461 0.51 1.19 -7.75
CA ARG A 461 0.26 2.52 -8.32
C ARG A 461 -0.91 2.51 -9.31
N CYS A 462 -1.59 3.62 -9.41
CA CYS A 462 -2.53 3.87 -10.50
C CYS A 462 -1.75 3.95 -11.83
N GLN A 463 -1.96 2.96 -12.71
CA GLN A 463 -1.27 2.88 -14.00
C GLN A 463 -2.02 3.59 -15.14
N ALA A 464 -3.24 4.06 -14.89
CA ALA A 464 -4.01 4.82 -15.87
C ALA A 464 -3.43 6.22 -16.08
N PRO A 465 -3.65 6.84 -17.27
CA PRO A 465 -3.15 8.17 -17.57
C PRO A 465 -4.01 9.28 -16.95
N VAL A 466 -4.25 9.18 -15.63
CA VAL A 466 -5.05 10.14 -14.88
C VAL A 466 -4.42 11.54 -14.96
N GLU A 467 -5.24 12.53 -15.35
CA GLU A 467 -4.86 13.94 -15.42
C GLU A 467 -5.36 14.71 -14.19
N ASN A 468 -6.55 14.34 -13.68
CA ASN A 468 -7.25 15.07 -12.63
C ASN A 468 -7.60 14.13 -11.47
N VAL A 469 -7.23 14.52 -10.25
CA VAL A 469 -7.56 13.79 -9.03
C VAL A 469 -8.26 14.71 -8.05
N ILE A 470 -9.36 14.24 -7.49
CA ILE A 470 -10.14 14.96 -6.48
C ILE A 470 -10.26 14.07 -5.26
N PHE A 471 -9.67 14.47 -4.16
CA PHE A 471 -9.90 13.86 -2.85
C PHE A 471 -11.08 14.53 -2.17
N GLY A 472 -12.03 13.72 -1.71
CA GLY A 472 -13.24 14.22 -1.05
C GLY A 472 -12.96 14.90 0.28
N ASP A 473 -13.87 15.75 0.71
CA ASP A 473 -13.72 16.58 1.92
C ASP A 473 -13.60 15.80 3.23
N LYS A 474 -14.05 14.54 3.27
CA LYS A 474 -13.93 13.65 4.44
C LYS A 474 -12.65 12.82 4.45
N VAL A 475 -11.89 12.81 3.36
CA VAL A 475 -10.65 12.03 3.26
C VAL A 475 -9.60 12.61 4.17
N GLU A 476 -9.08 11.81 5.09
CA GLU A 476 -8.00 12.21 6.00
C GLU A 476 -6.61 11.75 5.53
N TYR A 477 -6.54 10.76 4.68
CA TYR A 477 -5.29 10.15 4.23
C TYR A 477 -5.21 10.00 2.71
N VAL A 478 -4.16 10.55 2.11
CA VAL A 478 -3.78 10.30 0.70
C VAL A 478 -2.87 9.08 0.66
N PRO A 479 -3.26 7.96 0.01
CA PRO A 479 -2.47 6.75 0.01
C PRO A 479 -1.06 6.94 -0.56
N GLY A 480 -0.08 6.30 0.07
CA GLY A 480 1.29 6.30 -0.43
C GLY A 480 1.39 5.59 -1.79
N MET A 481 2.32 6.06 -2.61
CA MET A 481 2.63 5.53 -3.95
C MET A 481 1.48 5.54 -4.96
N LEU A 482 0.29 6.02 -4.62
CA LEU A 482 -0.90 5.95 -5.48
C LEU A 482 -0.66 6.52 -6.89
N PHE A 483 0.06 7.63 -7.01
CA PHE A 483 0.40 8.26 -8.29
C PHE A 483 1.90 8.23 -8.60
N PHE A 484 2.62 7.28 -8.02
CA PHE A 484 4.06 7.15 -8.25
C PHE A 484 4.38 7.06 -9.75
N GLY A 485 5.17 8.00 -10.25
CA GLY A 485 5.62 8.05 -11.65
C GLY A 485 4.56 8.45 -12.67
N SER A 486 3.38 8.94 -12.23
CA SER A 486 2.34 9.42 -13.15
C SER A 486 2.78 10.72 -13.83
N LYS A 487 3.17 10.59 -15.09
CA LYS A 487 3.58 11.77 -15.92
C LYS A 487 2.39 12.53 -16.48
N THR A 488 1.19 11.98 -16.40
CA THR A 488 -0.04 12.58 -16.92
C THR A 488 -0.77 13.43 -15.89
N LEU A 489 -0.50 13.24 -14.60
CA LEU A 489 -1.17 13.96 -13.52
C LEU A 489 -0.82 15.46 -13.55
N VAL A 490 -1.84 16.29 -13.72
CA VAL A 490 -1.73 17.76 -13.82
C VAL A 490 -2.40 18.44 -12.65
N ASN A 491 -3.62 18.02 -12.31
CA ASN A 491 -4.46 18.67 -11.32
C ASN A 491 -4.74 17.73 -10.15
N VAL A 492 -4.44 18.18 -8.94
CA VAL A 492 -4.78 17.49 -7.71
C VAL A 492 -5.52 18.47 -6.79
N LYS A 493 -6.75 18.12 -6.44
CA LYS A 493 -7.52 18.82 -5.43
C LYS A 493 -7.57 17.96 -4.18
N LEU A 494 -6.97 18.43 -3.09
CA LEU A 494 -7.04 17.79 -1.79
C LEU A 494 -8.30 18.25 -1.05
N GLY A 495 -8.98 17.30 -0.38
CA GLY A 495 -10.10 17.62 0.49
C GLY A 495 -9.65 18.37 1.75
N LYS A 496 -10.55 19.15 2.31
CA LYS A 496 -10.25 20.03 3.47
C LYS A 496 -9.92 19.29 4.77
N SER A 497 -10.19 17.99 4.85
CA SER A 497 -9.89 17.16 6.04
C SER A 497 -8.60 16.34 5.90
N VAL A 498 -7.86 16.46 4.81
CA VAL A 498 -6.63 15.69 4.60
C VAL A 498 -5.58 16.07 5.64
N LYS A 499 -5.26 15.13 6.52
CA LYS A 499 -4.25 15.24 7.58
C LYS A 499 -2.90 14.66 7.17
N ARG A 500 -2.91 13.67 6.30
CA ARG A 500 -1.70 12.93 5.95
C ARG A 500 -1.60 12.64 4.45
N ILE A 501 -0.43 12.92 3.88
CA ILE A 501 -0.04 12.47 2.54
C ILE A 501 0.98 11.34 2.70
N GLY A 502 0.72 10.18 2.10
CA GLY A 502 1.53 8.99 2.23
C GLY A 502 2.90 9.07 1.54
N GLU A 503 3.79 8.12 1.83
CA GLU A 503 5.12 8.02 1.23
C GLU A 503 5.02 7.93 -0.29
N ALA A 504 5.84 8.71 -1.01
CA ALA A 504 5.96 8.72 -2.46
C ALA A 504 4.61 8.90 -3.22
N ALA A 505 3.57 9.46 -2.58
CA ALA A 505 2.22 9.56 -3.14
C ALA A 505 2.19 10.21 -4.53
N PHE A 506 2.97 11.26 -4.75
CA PHE A 506 3.10 11.98 -6.03
C PHE A 506 4.51 11.94 -6.60
N ARG A 507 5.35 11.04 -6.13
CA ARG A 507 6.74 10.96 -6.60
C ARG A 507 6.80 10.74 -8.11
N GLY A 508 7.56 11.58 -8.80
CA GLY A 508 7.74 11.50 -10.25
C GLY A 508 6.59 12.04 -11.10
N CYS A 509 5.60 12.73 -10.50
CA CYS A 509 4.53 13.42 -11.22
C CYS A 509 5.05 14.72 -11.85
N THR A 510 5.79 14.61 -12.94
CA THR A 510 6.52 15.74 -13.55
C THR A 510 5.62 16.86 -14.09
N ASN A 511 4.36 16.54 -14.40
CA ASN A 511 3.38 17.52 -14.89
C ASN A 511 2.54 18.17 -13.79
N LEU A 512 2.65 17.71 -12.54
CA LEU A 512 2.03 18.37 -11.40
C LEU A 512 2.83 19.62 -11.02
N LYS A 513 2.37 20.79 -11.48
CA LYS A 513 3.08 22.08 -11.35
C LYS A 513 2.58 22.92 -10.19
N ALA A 514 1.38 22.67 -9.68
CA ALA A 514 0.79 23.33 -8.53
C ALA A 514 0.06 22.32 -7.64
N LEU A 515 0.08 22.53 -6.34
CA LEU A 515 -0.63 21.71 -5.35
C LEU A 515 -0.95 22.57 -4.14
N ASP A 516 -2.24 22.71 -3.85
CA ASP A 516 -2.72 23.35 -2.65
C ASP A 516 -2.81 22.36 -1.49
N LEU A 517 -2.03 22.59 -0.44
CA LEU A 517 -2.08 21.82 0.77
C LEU A 517 -3.16 22.39 1.72
N PRO A 518 -4.09 21.58 2.24
CA PRO A 518 -5.14 22.06 3.15
C PRO A 518 -4.59 22.37 4.55
N GLU A 519 -5.27 23.27 5.27
CA GLU A 519 -4.90 23.67 6.63
C GLU A 519 -4.94 22.51 7.65
N SER A 520 -5.70 21.48 7.36
CA SER A 520 -5.76 20.23 8.17
C SER A 520 -4.52 19.36 8.09
N LEU A 521 -3.61 19.62 7.14
CA LEU A 521 -2.48 18.76 6.89
C LEU A 521 -1.48 18.77 8.05
N GLU A 522 -1.16 17.59 8.59
CA GLU A 522 -0.26 17.38 9.70
C GLU A 522 1.06 16.72 9.28
N THR A 523 1.00 15.80 8.31
CA THR A 523 2.18 15.03 7.91
C THR A 523 2.27 14.80 6.41
N VAL A 524 3.49 14.88 5.88
CA VAL A 524 3.84 14.55 4.50
C VAL A 524 4.90 13.47 4.51
N GLY A 525 4.59 12.33 3.90
CA GLY A 525 5.44 11.15 3.86
C GLY A 525 6.74 11.34 3.08
N LYS A 526 7.68 10.42 3.26
CA LYS A 526 8.99 10.44 2.61
C LYS A 526 8.84 10.49 1.08
N SER A 527 9.61 11.36 0.44
CA SER A 527 9.63 11.51 -1.02
C SER A 527 8.27 11.78 -1.68
N ALA A 528 7.24 12.22 -0.94
CA ALA A 528 5.89 12.41 -1.47
C ALA A 528 5.85 13.32 -2.71
N PHE A 529 6.71 14.35 -2.78
CA PHE A 529 6.81 15.30 -3.89
C PHE A 529 8.12 15.19 -4.68
N TYR A 530 8.90 14.13 -4.47
CA TYR A 530 10.17 13.98 -5.18
C TYR A 530 9.96 13.87 -6.70
N GLY A 531 10.65 14.70 -7.47
CA GLY A 531 10.57 14.68 -8.94
C GLY A 531 9.23 15.13 -9.51
N THR A 532 8.42 15.89 -8.75
CA THR A 532 7.25 16.59 -9.27
C THR A 532 7.66 17.82 -10.09
N GLY A 533 6.71 18.42 -10.83
CA GLY A 533 6.88 19.69 -11.52
C GLY A 533 6.68 20.93 -10.64
N LEU A 534 6.49 20.79 -9.34
CA LEU A 534 6.22 21.89 -8.42
C LEU A 534 7.38 22.87 -8.35
N LEU A 535 7.12 24.15 -8.66
CA LEU A 535 8.10 25.25 -8.55
C LEU A 535 7.97 25.98 -7.22
N SER A 536 6.78 26.03 -6.64
CA SER A 536 6.49 26.62 -5.35
C SER A 536 5.67 25.66 -4.49
N LEU A 537 5.81 25.78 -3.16
CA LEU A 537 5.01 25.01 -2.22
C LEU A 537 4.69 25.85 -0.98
N PHE A 538 3.41 25.95 -0.66
CA PHE A 538 2.94 26.53 0.59
C PHE A 538 2.64 25.44 1.61
N ILE A 539 3.31 25.46 2.77
CA ILE A 539 3.19 24.49 3.84
C ILE A 539 2.39 25.10 4.97
N PRO A 540 1.19 24.59 5.29
CA PRO A 540 0.30 25.15 6.31
C PRO A 540 0.83 24.96 7.74
N ALA A 541 0.18 25.67 8.67
CA ALA A 541 0.63 25.83 10.05
C ALA A 541 0.67 24.53 10.86
N ASN A 542 -0.22 23.59 10.57
CA ASN A 542 -0.37 22.36 11.34
C ASN A 542 0.63 21.24 10.95
N VAL A 543 1.44 21.44 9.93
CA VAL A 543 2.40 20.43 9.48
C VAL A 543 3.51 20.26 10.52
N THR A 544 3.62 19.07 11.07
CA THR A 544 4.60 18.69 12.10
C THR A 544 5.73 17.81 11.55
N GLU A 545 5.48 17.11 10.43
CA GLU A 545 6.45 16.23 9.79
C GLU A 545 6.37 16.34 8.27
N ILE A 546 7.54 16.39 7.63
CA ILE A 546 7.65 16.47 6.17
C ILE A 546 8.87 15.72 5.68
N GLY A 547 8.62 14.64 4.94
CA GLY A 547 9.66 13.85 4.29
C GLY A 547 9.73 14.06 2.77
N ALA A 548 9.25 15.20 2.33
CA ALA A 548 9.08 15.50 0.92
C ALA A 548 10.37 16.05 0.30
N GLY A 549 11.21 15.17 -0.23
CA GLY A 549 12.20 15.59 -1.20
C GLY A 549 11.54 16.06 -2.49
N SER A 550 11.89 17.21 -3.01
CA SER A 550 11.38 17.66 -4.31
C SER A 550 12.43 18.49 -5.04
N SER A 551 12.61 18.19 -6.29
CA SER A 551 13.29 19.04 -7.27
C SER A 551 12.29 19.20 -8.42
N PRO A 552 11.97 20.38 -8.90
CA PRO A 552 12.78 21.60 -8.98
C PRO A 552 12.21 22.78 -8.15
N LEU A 553 11.79 22.59 -6.90
CA LEU A 553 11.28 23.69 -6.08
C LEU A 553 12.25 24.88 -6.07
N LYS A 554 11.72 26.06 -6.33
CA LYS A 554 12.39 27.35 -6.27
C LYS A 554 12.03 28.13 -5.00
N GLN A 555 10.81 27.90 -4.52
CA GLN A 555 10.25 28.61 -3.39
C GLN A 555 9.46 27.66 -2.47
N VAL A 556 9.70 27.77 -1.18
CA VAL A 556 8.89 27.12 -0.14
C VAL A 556 8.49 28.16 0.89
N ILE A 557 7.21 28.30 1.13
CA ILE A 557 6.65 29.15 2.19
C ILE A 557 6.11 28.20 3.25
N CYS A 558 6.70 28.21 4.45
CA CYS A 558 6.26 27.35 5.54
C CYS A 558 5.80 28.19 6.71
N VAL A 559 4.51 28.13 7.04
CA VAL A 559 3.91 28.94 8.11
C VAL A 559 3.79 28.20 9.45
N ALA A 560 4.33 26.98 9.54
CA ALA A 560 4.38 26.22 10.79
C ALA A 560 5.23 26.95 11.83
N LYS A 561 4.68 27.16 13.04
CA LYS A 561 5.37 27.86 14.14
C LYS A 561 6.68 27.17 14.53
N ASN A 562 6.67 25.85 14.60
CA ASN A 562 7.85 25.02 14.84
C ASN A 562 8.26 24.34 13.54
N ALA A 563 9.54 24.30 13.24
CA ALA A 563 10.05 23.60 12.07
C ALA A 563 9.59 22.14 12.06
N PRO A 564 8.88 21.69 11.03
CA PRO A 564 8.50 20.28 10.89
C PRO A 564 9.71 19.35 10.95
N LYS A 565 9.51 18.13 11.47
CA LYS A 565 10.55 17.08 11.41
C LYS A 565 10.76 16.66 9.96
N GLY A 566 12.00 16.27 9.61
CA GLY A 566 12.36 15.87 8.26
C GLY A 566 13.03 16.98 7.46
N SER A 567 13.37 16.70 6.23
CA SER A 567 14.08 17.63 5.35
C SER A 567 13.61 17.55 3.91
N PHE A 568 13.75 18.66 3.20
CA PHE A 568 13.60 18.73 1.75
C PHE A 568 14.94 18.51 1.05
N GLU A 569 14.97 17.66 0.07
CA GLU A 569 16.06 17.58 -0.90
C GLU A 569 15.77 18.53 -2.08
N VAL A 570 16.25 19.76 -2.00
CA VAL A 570 16.02 20.79 -3.01
C VAL A 570 17.31 21.23 -3.68
N GLY A 571 17.19 21.95 -4.81
CA GLY A 571 18.33 22.62 -5.46
C GLY A 571 18.89 23.76 -4.62
N LYS A 572 20.15 24.15 -4.88
CA LYS A 572 20.85 25.23 -4.17
C LYS A 572 20.11 26.58 -4.22
N ASP A 573 19.34 26.80 -5.27
CA ASP A 573 18.62 28.05 -5.53
C ASP A 573 17.21 28.09 -4.90
N CYS A 574 16.82 27.07 -4.13
CA CYS A 574 15.54 27.08 -3.45
C CYS A 574 15.55 28.04 -2.26
N MET A 575 14.55 28.90 -2.19
CA MET A 575 14.35 29.85 -1.09
C MET A 575 13.27 29.33 -0.15
N PHE A 576 13.59 29.21 1.14
CA PHE A 576 12.67 28.83 2.20
C PHE A 576 12.29 30.06 3.02
N TYR A 577 11.06 30.50 2.94
CA TYR A 577 10.50 31.56 3.78
C TYR A 577 9.83 30.94 5.00
N VAL A 578 10.37 31.25 6.18
CA VAL A 578 9.99 30.60 7.44
C VAL A 578 9.76 31.61 8.54
N PRO A 579 8.93 31.26 9.56
CA PRO A 579 8.63 32.16 10.67
C PRO A 579 9.83 32.42 11.61
N ASP A 580 10.71 31.44 11.79
CA ASP A 580 11.90 31.50 12.66
C ASP A 580 13.10 30.80 12.01
N THR A 581 14.02 31.56 11.50
CA THR A 581 15.20 31.01 10.80
C THR A 581 16.13 30.19 11.70
N LYS A 582 16.27 30.54 13.00
CA LYS A 582 17.11 29.79 13.93
C LYS A 582 16.49 28.45 14.30
N CYS A 583 15.16 28.42 14.55
CA CYS A 583 14.40 27.20 14.84
C CYS A 583 14.49 26.21 13.66
N TYR A 584 14.26 26.69 12.43
CA TYR A 584 14.28 25.87 11.23
C TYR A 584 15.69 25.33 10.89
N ARG A 585 16.73 26.16 11.08
CA ARG A 585 18.12 25.74 10.87
C ARG A 585 18.53 24.60 11.82
N LYS A 586 18.13 24.65 13.09
CA LYS A 586 18.37 23.56 14.06
C LYS A 586 17.74 22.23 13.63
N ARG A 587 16.68 22.25 12.82
CA ARG A 587 16.02 21.06 12.26
C ARG A 587 16.57 20.61 10.92
N GLY A 588 17.64 21.25 10.42
CA GLY A 588 18.29 20.90 9.14
C GLY A 588 17.66 21.53 7.90
N TRP A 589 16.68 22.44 8.08
CA TRP A 589 16.09 23.16 6.94
C TRP A 589 17.13 24.10 6.33
N GLY A 590 17.10 24.26 5.01
CA GLY A 590 18.03 25.13 4.29
C GLY A 590 19.43 24.53 4.08
N TYR A 591 19.64 23.24 4.37
CA TYR A 591 20.96 22.58 4.17
C TYR A 591 21.46 22.69 2.70
N ARG A 592 20.57 22.65 1.73
CA ARG A 592 20.87 22.80 0.29
C ARG A 592 20.19 24.01 -0.38
N GLY A 593 19.46 24.84 0.38
CA GLY A 593 18.80 26.05 -0.12
C GLY A 593 19.09 27.24 0.78
N GLN A 594 18.43 28.37 0.52
CA GLN A 594 18.55 29.58 1.32
C GLN A 594 17.38 29.67 2.30
N LEU A 595 17.68 29.75 3.59
CA LEU A 595 16.69 29.95 4.64
C LEU A 595 16.54 31.43 4.94
N LEU A 596 15.36 31.96 4.71
CA LEU A 596 15.03 33.39 4.79
C LEU A 596 13.89 33.63 5.79
N SER A 597 13.95 34.76 6.50
CA SER A 597 12.79 35.26 7.23
C SER A 597 11.68 35.67 6.28
N MET A 598 10.41 35.54 6.67
CA MET A 598 9.27 36.03 5.88
C MET A 598 9.21 37.55 5.75
N ILE A 599 9.85 38.25 6.67
CA ILE A 599 9.93 39.71 6.69
C ILE A 599 11.36 40.19 6.51
N LYS A 600 11.50 41.34 5.89
CA LYS A 600 12.76 42.06 5.71
C LYS A 600 12.67 43.40 6.40
N ALA A 601 13.69 43.71 7.19
CA ALA A 601 13.85 45.01 7.84
C ALA A 601 14.39 46.06 6.85
N ASP A 602 14.03 47.33 7.05
CA ASP A 602 14.52 48.49 6.28
C ASP A 602 16.02 48.78 6.58
N LYS A 603 16.56 48.24 7.69
CA LYS A 603 17.98 48.39 8.07
C LYS A 603 18.66 47.04 8.09
N GLU A 604 19.71 46.87 7.33
CA GLU A 604 20.51 45.63 7.31
C GLU A 604 21.37 45.45 8.55
N THR A 605 21.80 46.58 9.17
CA THR A 605 22.62 46.58 10.35
C THR A 605 22.04 47.56 11.36
N ILE A 606 21.85 47.09 12.58
CA ILE A 606 21.39 47.88 13.72
C ILE A 606 22.61 48.16 14.56
N TYR A 607 22.85 49.46 14.85
CA TYR A 607 23.90 49.88 15.75
C TYR A 607 23.31 50.43 17.04
N TYR A 608 24.02 50.22 18.14
CA TYR A 608 23.67 50.79 19.42
C TYR A 608 23.66 52.33 19.33
N THR A 609 22.58 52.95 19.84
CA THR A 609 22.43 54.42 19.86
C THR A 609 22.06 54.94 21.24
N GLY A 610 22.02 54.08 22.26
CA GLY A 610 21.50 54.44 23.59
C GLY A 610 19.99 54.46 23.69
N LYS A 611 19.25 54.07 22.63
CA LYS A 611 17.78 54.00 22.58
C LYS A 611 17.36 52.73 21.87
N ALA A 612 16.12 52.26 22.13
CA ALA A 612 15.52 51.17 21.38
C ALA A 612 15.51 51.51 19.87
N PRO A 613 16.01 50.63 19.00
CA PRO A 613 16.04 50.88 17.57
C PRO A 613 14.66 50.87 16.96
N THR A 614 14.40 51.79 16.05
CA THR A 614 13.19 51.81 15.21
C THR A 614 13.49 51.15 13.90
N VAL A 615 12.76 50.07 13.57
CA VAL A 615 12.88 49.33 12.33
C VAL A 615 11.49 49.14 11.74
N THR A 616 11.36 49.31 10.44
CA THR A 616 10.15 48.96 9.69
C THR A 616 10.34 47.69 8.91
N PHE A 617 9.25 46.92 8.76
CA PHE A 617 9.31 45.64 8.08
C PHE A 617 8.47 45.65 6.81
N THR A 618 8.96 44.93 5.80
CA THR A 618 8.23 44.63 4.58
C THR A 618 8.23 43.13 4.34
N SER A 619 7.37 42.64 3.45
CA SER A 619 7.40 41.24 3.02
C SER A 619 8.74 40.92 2.33
N ASN A 620 9.34 39.82 2.72
CA ASN A 620 10.51 39.25 2.04
C ASN A 620 10.08 38.18 1.03
N ILE A 621 8.80 37.79 1.03
CA ILE A 621 8.27 36.74 0.16
C ILE A 621 7.89 37.36 -1.21
N PRO A 622 8.50 36.88 -2.30
CA PRO A 622 8.14 37.39 -3.63
C PRO A 622 6.66 37.17 -3.95
N GLY A 623 6.00 38.20 -4.44
CA GLY A 623 4.58 38.19 -4.80
C GLY A 623 3.61 38.29 -3.62
N TYR A 624 4.13 38.55 -2.41
CA TYR A 624 3.31 38.77 -1.23
C TYR A 624 3.58 40.13 -0.61
N GLU A 625 2.51 40.81 -0.21
CA GLU A 625 2.53 42.06 0.50
C GLU A 625 2.28 41.81 2.00
N LEU A 626 3.00 42.47 2.89
CA LEU A 626 2.73 42.49 4.32
C LEU A 626 1.66 43.56 4.60
N VAL A 627 0.40 43.11 4.74
CA VAL A 627 -0.74 44.04 4.89
C VAL A 627 -1.02 44.46 6.33
N SER A 628 -0.60 43.67 7.29
CA SER A 628 -0.62 44.04 8.71
C SER A 628 0.55 43.43 9.46
N LEU A 629 0.98 44.10 10.52
CA LEU A 629 2.00 43.66 11.45
C LEU A 629 1.60 44.10 12.87
N THR A 630 2.00 43.35 13.91
CA THR A 630 1.86 43.76 15.28
C THR A 630 2.36 45.20 15.50
N LYS A 631 1.54 46.11 16.05
CA LYS A 631 1.86 47.55 16.14
C LYS A 631 2.79 47.90 17.27
N ASP A 632 2.79 47.13 18.36
CA ASP A 632 3.45 47.45 19.61
C ASP A 632 4.68 46.56 19.88
N TYR A 633 5.52 46.39 18.87
CA TYR A 633 6.81 45.71 19.07
C TYR A 633 7.91 46.72 19.46
N VAL A 634 8.76 46.32 20.38
CA VAL A 634 9.93 47.09 20.79
C VAL A 634 11.16 46.19 20.66
N LEU A 635 12.13 46.62 19.87
CA LEU A 635 13.39 45.94 19.76
C LEU A 635 14.26 46.31 20.97
N ASN A 636 14.90 45.35 21.58
CA ASN A 636 15.93 45.63 22.57
C ASN A 636 17.11 46.34 21.90
N GLY A 637 17.52 47.46 22.50
CA GLY A 637 18.62 48.28 21.97
C GLY A 637 19.99 47.94 22.53
N GLU A 638 20.13 46.92 23.40
CA GLU A 638 21.43 46.50 23.97
C GLU A 638 22.24 45.76 22.92
N VAL A 639 23.58 45.92 23.00
CA VAL A 639 24.50 45.25 22.07
C VAL A 639 24.45 43.75 22.27
N GLY A 640 24.33 43.02 21.16
CA GLY A 640 24.27 41.56 21.14
C GLY A 640 23.15 41.03 20.23
N GLU A 641 23.03 39.72 20.24
CA GLU A 641 21.93 39.02 19.54
C GLU A 641 20.65 39.00 20.36
N ASP A 642 19.54 39.33 19.73
CA ASP A 642 18.20 39.26 20.33
C ASP A 642 17.14 38.90 19.29
N SER A 643 15.89 38.78 19.72
CA SER A 643 14.77 38.48 18.85
C SER A 643 13.47 39.12 19.33
N VAL A 644 12.60 39.41 18.38
CA VAL A 644 11.25 39.94 18.67
C VAL A 644 10.21 39.03 18.00
N ARG A 645 9.10 38.83 18.73
CA ARG A 645 7.95 38.12 18.19
C ARG A 645 6.98 39.08 17.55
N LEU A 646 6.54 38.73 16.36
CA LEU A 646 5.67 39.56 15.53
C LEU A 646 4.57 38.68 14.94
N VAL A 647 3.38 39.21 14.80
CA VAL A 647 2.27 38.59 14.05
C VAL A 647 2.02 39.43 12.81
N GLY A 648 2.18 38.85 11.66
CA GLY A 648 1.99 39.51 10.38
C GLY A 648 0.98 38.79 9.49
N THR A 649 0.19 39.55 8.74
CA THR A 649 -0.71 39.07 7.70
C THR A 649 -0.11 39.39 6.35
N PHE A 650 0.02 38.35 5.52
CA PHE A 650 0.53 38.42 4.16
C PHE A 650 -0.59 38.22 3.17
N LYS A 651 -0.60 38.95 2.09
CA LYS A 651 -1.56 38.84 0.99
C LYS A 651 -0.84 38.72 -0.34
N GLY A 652 -1.16 37.67 -1.09
CA GLY A 652 -0.61 37.35 -2.40
C GLY A 652 -1.50 36.32 -3.09
N GLU A 653 -0.93 35.24 -3.62
CA GLU A 653 -1.69 34.10 -4.14
C GLU A 653 -2.61 33.50 -3.07
N LYS A 654 -2.16 33.48 -1.81
CA LYS A 654 -2.96 33.15 -0.63
C LYS A 654 -2.85 34.28 0.39
N GLU A 655 -3.89 34.43 1.23
CA GLU A 655 -3.82 35.28 2.40
C GLU A 655 -3.62 34.41 3.63
N PHE A 656 -2.63 34.76 4.47
CA PHE A 656 -2.34 34.03 5.70
C PHE A 656 -1.79 34.96 6.78
N THR A 657 -2.04 34.59 8.02
CA THR A 657 -1.49 35.26 9.22
C THR A 657 -0.57 34.29 9.95
N VAL A 658 0.61 34.77 10.34
CA VAL A 658 1.61 33.92 10.98
C VAL A 658 2.33 34.66 12.10
N GLU A 659 2.61 33.95 13.22
CA GLU A 659 3.49 34.39 14.28
C GLU A 659 4.95 34.09 13.87
N MET A 660 5.80 35.12 13.87
CA MET A 660 7.19 35.06 13.42
C MET A 660 8.12 35.46 14.56
N THR A 661 9.34 34.95 14.53
CA THR A 661 10.45 35.42 15.36
C THR A 661 11.49 36.03 14.43
N TYR A 662 11.67 37.35 14.55
CA TYR A 662 12.72 38.07 13.85
C TYR A 662 13.97 38.13 14.73
N HIS A 663 15.05 37.56 14.26
CA HIS A 663 16.36 37.58 14.92
C HIS A 663 17.19 38.73 14.36
N TYR A 664 17.78 39.52 15.24
CA TYR A 664 18.63 40.64 14.89
C TYR A 664 19.82 40.69 15.81
N GLU A 665 20.84 41.46 15.41
CA GLU A 665 22.02 41.73 16.17
C GLU A 665 22.18 43.26 16.26
N VAL A 666 22.31 43.75 17.47
CA VAL A 666 22.71 45.14 17.68
C VAL A 666 24.24 45.18 17.82
N LYS A 667 24.89 45.81 16.85
CA LYS A 667 26.33 46.00 16.89
C LYS A 667 26.69 47.19 17.75
N PRO A 668 27.91 47.22 18.33
CA PRO A 668 28.40 48.41 19.01
C PRO A 668 28.27 49.64 18.16
N GLY A 669 27.78 50.72 18.77
CA GLY A 669 27.61 52.01 18.10
C GLY A 669 28.92 52.62 17.65
N LYS A 670 28.91 53.31 16.54
CA LYS A 670 30.11 54.00 16.06
C LYS A 670 30.27 55.33 16.78
N GLN A 671 31.46 55.61 17.16
CA GLN A 671 31.82 56.92 17.71
C GLN A 671 32.45 57.82 16.65
N GLU A 672 31.98 59.09 16.56
CA GLU A 672 32.52 60.10 15.69
C GLU A 672 33.24 61.16 16.54
N VAL A 673 34.49 61.33 16.33
CA VAL A 673 35.32 62.35 16.99
C VAL A 673 35.26 63.61 16.18
N ILE A 674 34.95 64.69 16.87
CA ILE A 674 35.00 66.07 16.31
C ILE A 674 36.11 66.80 16.99
N TRP A 675 37.14 67.22 16.27
CA TRP A 675 38.23 68.02 16.75
C TRP A 675 38.68 69.06 15.70
N GLU A 676 37.93 70.17 15.69
CA GLU A 676 38.18 71.27 14.76
C GLU A 676 39.17 72.30 15.32
N GLN A 677 39.59 72.15 16.55
CA GLN A 677 40.52 73.10 17.25
C GLN A 677 41.79 73.30 16.44
N ASP A 678 42.13 74.55 16.24
CA ASP A 678 43.46 74.98 15.69
C ASP A 678 44.53 74.90 16.73
N LEU A 679 45.62 74.16 16.45
CA LEU A 679 46.80 73.95 17.30
C LEU A 679 48.08 74.33 16.53
N SER A 680 47.99 75.19 15.53
CA SER A 680 49.12 75.52 14.64
C SER A 680 50.04 76.62 15.19
N ASN A 681 49.61 77.38 16.16
CA ASN A 681 50.36 78.53 16.72
C ASN A 681 50.62 78.35 18.22
N LEU A 682 51.56 77.46 18.58
CA LEU A 682 51.85 77.12 19.93
C LEU A 682 53.28 77.60 20.35
N HIS A 683 53.40 78.14 21.57
CA HIS A 683 54.59 78.62 22.07
C HIS A 683 54.93 77.97 23.42
N VAL A 684 56.20 77.96 23.78
CA VAL A 684 56.63 77.45 25.09
C VAL A 684 56.00 78.27 26.22
N GLY A 685 55.32 77.56 27.15
CA GLY A 685 54.57 78.15 28.24
C GLY A 685 53.00 78.12 28.00
N ASP A 686 52.57 77.91 26.80
CA ASP A 686 51.10 77.83 26.51
C ASP A 686 50.40 76.72 27.27
N LYS A 687 49.27 77.09 27.83
CA LYS A 687 48.29 76.16 28.40
C LYS A 687 47.01 76.25 27.57
N ILE A 688 46.72 75.22 26.75
CA ILE A 688 45.59 75.20 25.82
C ILE A 688 44.55 74.13 26.30
N GLU A 689 43.28 74.48 26.49
CA GLU A 689 42.21 73.54 26.71
C GLU A 689 42.00 72.70 25.42
N LEU A 690 42.06 71.36 25.52
CA LEU A 690 41.81 70.49 24.40
C LEU A 690 40.29 70.22 24.30
N THR A 691 39.72 70.54 23.16
CA THR A 691 38.27 70.64 22.97
C THR A 691 37.71 69.56 22.07
N ALA A 692 38.48 68.48 21.85
CA ALA A 692 37.89 67.36 21.08
C ALA A 692 36.68 66.79 21.79
N SER A 693 35.71 66.43 21.10
CA SER A 693 34.50 65.81 21.60
C SER A 693 34.14 64.58 20.74
N VAL A 694 33.33 63.73 21.32
CA VAL A 694 32.74 62.58 20.61
C VAL A 694 31.21 62.66 20.68
N ASN A 695 30.57 62.24 19.58
CA ASN A 695 29.12 62.26 19.45
C ASN A 695 28.36 61.56 20.62
N THR A 696 29.00 60.68 21.34
CA THR A 696 28.46 59.96 22.52
C THR A 696 28.57 60.73 23.83
N GLY A 697 29.18 61.91 23.83
CA GLY A 697 29.38 62.72 25.05
C GLY A 697 30.39 62.13 26.03
N ARG A 698 31.11 61.12 25.69
CA ARG A 698 32.08 60.45 26.56
C ARG A 698 33.39 61.24 26.62
N GLU A 699 34.14 61.00 27.68
CA GLU A 699 35.38 61.67 27.90
C GLU A 699 36.46 61.25 26.88
N MET A 700 37.08 62.22 26.24
CA MET A 700 38.11 61.98 25.27
C MET A 700 39.46 61.57 25.94
N ARG A 701 40.26 60.81 25.18
CA ARG A 701 41.62 60.49 25.56
C ARG A 701 42.53 61.23 24.61
N TYR A 702 43.64 61.71 25.18
CA TYR A 702 44.75 62.37 24.47
C TYR A 702 46.02 61.63 24.70
N VAL A 703 46.77 61.38 23.66
CA VAL A 703 48.07 60.74 23.71
C VAL A 703 49.04 61.67 22.94
N HIS A 704 50.16 61.88 23.51
CA HIS A 704 51.29 62.62 22.89
C HIS A 704 52.55 61.74 22.88
N TYR A 705 53.41 61.94 21.90
CA TYR A 705 54.54 61.04 21.68
C TYR A 705 55.85 61.62 22.14
N ASN A 706 55.86 62.92 22.49
CA ASN A 706 57.06 63.55 23.00
C ASN A 706 56.80 64.40 24.27
N ASN A 707 56.98 63.77 25.42
CA ASN A 707 56.71 64.37 26.71
C ASN A 707 57.73 65.47 27.13
N LYS A 708 58.82 65.63 26.35
CA LYS A 708 59.77 66.74 26.52
C LYS A 708 59.26 68.03 25.93
N VAL A 709 58.47 67.95 24.83
CA VAL A 709 57.93 69.09 24.09
C VAL A 709 56.57 69.50 24.68
N VAL A 710 55.70 68.56 24.93
CA VAL A 710 54.32 68.86 25.49
C VAL A 710 54.00 67.87 26.64
N ASP A 711 53.01 68.24 27.40
CA ASP A 711 52.31 67.36 28.36
C ASP A 711 50.83 67.57 28.28
N VAL A 712 50.06 66.54 28.51
CA VAL A 712 48.56 66.64 28.58
C VAL A 712 48.16 66.30 29.99
N LYS A 713 47.44 67.19 30.65
CA LYS A 713 46.99 67.01 32.01
C LYS A 713 45.49 67.29 32.13
N LYS A 714 44.80 66.50 32.94
CA LYS A 714 43.44 66.75 33.28
C LYS A 714 43.37 67.58 34.59
N GLU A 715 42.63 68.72 34.46
CA GLU A 715 42.37 69.62 35.60
C GLU A 715 40.93 70.05 35.58
N ASP A 716 40.18 70.00 36.68
CA ASP A 716 38.78 70.34 36.82
C ASP A 716 37.89 69.74 35.73
N GLY A 717 38.15 68.47 35.37
CA GLY A 717 37.40 67.73 34.39
C GLY A 717 37.70 68.01 32.92
N LYS A 718 38.65 68.95 32.65
CA LYS A 718 39.10 69.31 31.32
C LYS A 718 40.50 68.89 31.01
N PHE A 719 40.84 68.65 29.78
CA PHE A 719 42.20 68.30 29.36
C PHE A 719 42.90 69.58 28.84
N TYR A 720 44.13 69.76 29.31
CA TYR A 720 44.95 70.86 28.85
C TYR A 720 46.32 70.38 28.30
N LEU A 721 46.64 70.92 27.13
CA LEU A 721 47.98 70.79 26.54
C LEU A 721 48.89 71.83 27.17
N TYR A 722 50.02 71.40 27.70
CA TYR A 722 51.09 72.22 28.22
C TYR A 722 52.30 72.18 27.29
N CYS A 723 52.67 73.30 26.70
CA CYS A 723 53.82 73.40 25.82
C CYS A 723 55.10 73.69 26.69
N LYS A 724 56.00 72.70 26.80
CA LYS A 724 57.14 72.72 27.74
C LYS A 724 58.44 73.14 27.13
N ALA A 725 58.66 72.84 25.88
CA ALA A 725 59.94 73.14 25.21
C ALA A 725 59.71 73.25 23.66
N VAL A 726 60.55 73.91 22.95
CA VAL A 726 60.57 73.99 21.50
C VAL A 726 60.74 72.60 20.91
N GLY A 727 59.99 72.29 19.92
CA GLY A 727 60.01 71.02 19.23
C GLY A 727 58.70 70.66 18.54
N GLU A 728 58.64 69.54 17.95
CA GLU A 728 57.50 69.06 17.28
C GLU A 728 57.00 67.69 17.85
N THR A 729 55.77 67.45 17.86
CA THR A 729 55.12 66.16 18.25
C THR A 729 53.74 66.03 17.71
N ASP A 730 53.26 64.81 17.71
CA ASP A 730 51.86 64.53 17.41
C ASP A 730 51.02 64.38 18.66
N ILE A 731 49.83 64.94 18.63
CA ILE A 731 48.83 64.69 19.64
C ILE A 731 47.67 63.89 18.92
N THR A 732 47.39 62.75 19.47
CA THR A 732 46.31 61.92 18.99
C THR A 732 45.22 61.90 20.03
N THR A 733 43.98 62.11 19.58
CA THR A 733 42.78 61.97 20.41
C THR A 733 41.88 60.88 19.89
N PHE A 734 41.24 60.16 20.80
CA PHE A 734 40.30 59.08 20.56
C PHE A 734 39.53 58.78 21.81
N GLN A 735 38.48 58.01 21.69
CA GLN A 735 37.73 57.44 22.79
C GLN A 735 37.81 55.91 22.72
N TYR A 736 38.14 55.24 23.78
CA TYR A 736 38.07 53.78 23.88
C TYR A 736 36.64 53.33 23.76
N GLY A 737 36.45 52.20 23.03
CA GLY A 737 35.17 51.49 23.02
C GLY A 737 34.92 50.78 24.33
N ASP A 738 33.68 50.32 24.47
CA ASP A 738 33.25 49.39 25.52
C ASP A 738 32.30 48.35 24.92
N GLU A 739 31.51 47.69 25.73
CA GLU A 739 30.53 46.70 25.27
C GLU A 739 29.47 47.30 24.31
N ASN A 740 29.21 48.61 24.43
CA ASN A 740 28.16 49.30 23.67
C ASN A 740 28.69 50.17 22.53
N TRP A 741 29.95 50.54 22.52
CA TRP A 741 30.54 51.47 21.54
C TRP A 741 31.87 50.96 21.02
N GLU A 742 32.06 51.03 19.71
CA GLU A 742 33.36 50.79 19.10
C GLU A 742 34.36 51.85 19.53
N THR A 743 35.65 51.51 19.58
CA THR A 743 36.72 52.52 19.74
C THR A 743 36.58 53.53 18.59
N SER A 744 36.58 54.79 18.89
CA SER A 744 36.47 55.85 17.91
C SER A 744 37.68 55.87 16.93
N PRO A 745 37.49 56.43 15.75
CA PRO A 745 38.64 56.79 14.91
C PRO A 745 39.61 57.71 15.69
N GLN A 746 40.88 57.54 15.43
CA GLN A 746 41.90 58.38 15.98
C GLN A 746 42.05 59.62 15.09
N ILE A 747 42.07 60.83 15.71
CA ILE A 747 42.43 62.08 15.03
C ILE A 747 43.76 62.50 15.58
N THR A 748 44.76 62.62 14.70
CA THR A 748 46.14 63.09 15.06
C THR A 748 46.36 64.47 14.47
N LYS A 749 46.82 65.37 15.30
CA LYS A 749 47.29 66.66 14.87
C LYS A 749 48.77 66.75 15.11
N HIS A 750 49.53 67.11 14.11
CA HIS A 750 50.94 67.49 14.24
C HIS A 750 50.99 68.89 14.77
N ILE A 751 51.77 69.08 15.83
CA ILE A 751 51.94 70.37 16.49
C ILE A 751 53.44 70.74 16.58
N VAL A 752 53.66 72.01 16.33
CA VAL A 752 55.00 72.57 16.50
C VAL A 752 54.93 73.62 17.59
N VAL A 753 55.75 73.49 18.58
CA VAL A 753 55.96 74.51 19.71
C VAL A 753 57.16 75.36 19.38
N ALA A 754 56.93 76.65 19.16
CA ALA A 754 57.95 77.62 18.87
C ALA A 754 58.40 78.36 20.15
N GLU A 755 59.56 79.05 20.09
CA GLU A 755 59.93 80.02 21.13
C GLU A 755 59.01 81.23 21.06
N VAL A 756 58.77 81.87 22.25
CA VAL A 756 58.01 83.08 22.27
C VAL A 756 58.76 84.13 21.47
N ASP A 757 58.36 84.39 20.27
CA ASP A 757 59.03 85.33 19.39
C ASP A 757 58.68 86.78 19.79
N ALA A 758 59.74 87.51 20.08
CA ALA A 758 59.63 88.97 20.20
C ALA A 758 59.86 89.57 18.86
N GLY A 759 58.87 89.51 17.92
CA GLY A 759 58.87 90.29 16.70
C GLY A 759 58.77 89.57 15.39
N ILE A 760 57.71 89.80 14.80
CA ILE A 760 57.32 89.89 13.36
C ILE A 760 58.21 89.28 12.28
N THR A 761 57.55 88.33 11.43
CA THR A 761 57.47 88.53 10.00
C THR A 761 56.66 87.47 9.32
N ASP A 762 55.85 87.96 8.29
CA ASP A 762 54.96 87.20 7.37
C ASP A 762 55.71 86.11 6.60
N ALA A 763 55.11 84.91 6.46
CA ALA A 763 55.54 83.91 5.51
C ALA A 763 54.39 83.58 4.49
N VAL A 764 54.76 83.86 3.27
CA VAL A 764 53.90 83.68 2.07
C VAL A 764 53.59 82.18 1.80
N MET A 765 52.37 81.88 1.60
CA MET A 765 51.93 80.56 1.12
C MET A 765 52.23 80.45 -0.37
N THR A 766 52.91 79.49 -0.83
CA THR A 766 53.01 79.09 -2.26
C THR A 766 52.05 77.97 -2.61
N SER A 767 51.23 78.27 -3.58
CA SER A 767 50.16 77.44 -4.12
C SER A 767 50.60 76.72 -5.39
N ASP A 768 51.41 75.68 -5.33
CA ASP A 768 51.82 74.95 -6.53
C ASP A 768 51.79 73.39 -6.32
N ALA A 769 50.82 72.88 -5.55
CA ALA A 769 50.65 71.45 -5.47
C ALA A 769 49.93 70.94 -6.79
N LYS A 770 50.65 70.13 -7.54
CA LYS A 770 50.14 69.50 -8.76
C LYS A 770 49.50 68.19 -8.51
N GLU A 771 48.41 67.87 -9.18
CA GLU A 771 47.77 66.52 -9.14
C GLU A 771 48.75 65.48 -9.60
N ILE A 772 48.96 64.43 -8.79
CA ILE A 772 49.82 63.25 -9.08
C ILE A 772 49.00 62.08 -9.58
N SER A 773 47.87 61.79 -8.97
CA SER A 773 47.01 60.66 -9.34
C SER A 773 45.58 60.90 -8.88
N ARG A 774 44.65 60.29 -9.60
CA ARG A 774 43.23 60.39 -9.37
C ARG A 774 42.60 59.00 -9.32
N TYR A 775 41.66 58.81 -8.44
CA TYR A 775 40.96 57.52 -8.26
C TYR A 775 39.44 57.77 -8.18
N SER A 776 38.66 56.75 -8.64
CA SER A 776 37.25 56.74 -8.40
C SER A 776 36.90 56.38 -6.96
N ALA A 777 35.65 56.52 -6.54
CA ALA A 777 35.19 56.20 -5.21
C ALA A 777 35.43 54.75 -4.78
N ASN A 778 35.53 53.83 -5.76
CA ASN A 778 35.81 52.39 -5.54
C ASN A 778 37.30 52.01 -5.75
N GLY A 779 38.20 53.00 -5.83
CA GLY A 779 39.64 52.80 -5.83
C GLY A 779 40.29 52.55 -7.18
N GLN A 780 39.59 52.68 -8.31
CA GLN A 780 40.16 52.54 -9.65
C GLN A 780 40.95 53.83 -10.01
N HIS A 781 42.13 53.67 -10.55
CA HIS A 781 42.93 54.76 -11.03
C HIS A 781 42.29 55.42 -12.28
N LEU A 782 42.13 56.72 -12.27
CA LEU A 782 41.56 57.52 -13.34
C LEU A 782 42.61 58.35 -14.04
N THR A 783 42.61 58.37 -15.35
CA THR A 783 43.51 59.14 -16.19
C THR A 783 42.99 60.52 -16.51
N ALA A 784 41.75 60.80 -16.15
CA ALA A 784 41.07 62.09 -16.31
C ALA A 784 39.91 62.21 -15.29
N PRO A 785 39.41 63.42 -14.98
CA PRO A 785 38.23 63.59 -14.15
C PRO A 785 37.00 62.89 -14.74
N THR A 786 36.36 61.99 -13.97
CA THR A 786 35.16 61.27 -14.38
C THR A 786 33.98 61.67 -13.50
N LYS A 787 32.78 61.68 -14.06
CA LYS A 787 31.54 62.03 -13.34
C LYS A 787 31.36 61.25 -12.05
N GLY A 788 31.10 61.93 -10.97
CA GLY A 788 30.95 61.37 -9.63
C GLY A 788 32.10 61.74 -8.67
N LEU A 789 32.21 61.06 -7.53
CA LEU A 789 33.24 61.34 -6.54
C LEU A 789 34.59 60.81 -6.99
N ASN A 790 35.57 61.75 -7.15
CA ASN A 790 36.98 61.40 -7.42
C ASN A 790 37.83 61.67 -6.18
N ILE A 791 38.84 60.86 -5.94
CA ILE A 791 39.83 61.02 -4.90
C ILE A 791 41.14 61.38 -5.59
N VAL A 792 41.61 62.62 -5.33
CA VAL A 792 42.78 63.17 -6.01
C VAL A 792 43.93 63.31 -5.01
N LYS A 793 45.08 62.80 -5.41
CA LYS A 793 46.31 62.93 -4.64
C LYS A 793 47.20 63.98 -5.29
N TYR A 794 47.73 64.90 -4.47
CA TYR A 794 48.57 65.99 -4.88
C TYR A 794 50.04 65.81 -4.54
N SER A 795 50.90 66.59 -5.14
CA SER A 795 52.38 66.54 -4.98
C SER A 795 52.84 66.93 -3.59
N ASP A 796 52.03 67.59 -2.82
CA ASP A 796 52.29 67.93 -1.41
C ASP A 796 51.93 66.80 -0.41
N GLY A 797 51.46 65.66 -0.97
CA GLY A 797 51.02 64.53 -0.16
C GLY A 797 49.55 64.59 0.28
N SER A 798 48.87 65.69 -0.02
CA SER A 798 47.44 65.84 0.32
C SER A 798 46.51 64.94 -0.58
N VAL A 799 45.41 64.52 -0.04
CA VAL A 799 44.36 63.82 -0.77
C VAL A 799 43.03 64.57 -0.62
N ARG A 800 42.43 64.90 -1.74
CA ARG A 800 41.16 65.62 -1.75
C ARG A 800 40.08 64.81 -2.45
N LYS A 801 38.85 64.94 -1.99
CA LYS A 801 37.65 64.40 -2.63
C LYS A 801 37.02 65.48 -3.51
N GLU A 802 36.94 65.21 -4.79
CA GLU A 802 36.34 66.13 -5.78
C GLU A 802 35.10 65.48 -6.41
N MET A 803 34.00 66.19 -6.40
CA MET A 803 32.78 65.82 -7.05
C MET A 803 32.78 66.39 -8.48
N VAL A 804 32.93 65.50 -9.46
CA VAL A 804 32.85 65.90 -10.90
C VAL A 804 31.41 65.73 -11.36
N LYS A 805 30.77 66.79 -11.77
CA LYS A 805 29.39 66.88 -12.16
C LYS A 805 29.11 66.28 -13.55
#